data_fe2a7ff3e8bf43b59fd0ebb523eb0e75
#
_entry.id   fe2a7ff3e8bf43b59fd0ebb523eb0e75
#
_cell.length_a   1.000
_cell.length_b   1.000
_cell.length_c   1.000
_cell.angle_alpha   90.00
_cell.angle_beta   90.00
_cell.angle_gamma   90.00
#
_symmetry.space_group_name_H-M   'P 1'
#
loop_
_entity.id
_entity.type
_entity.pdbx_description
1 polymer ?
#
loop_
_entity_poly.entity_id
_entity_poly.type
_entity_poly.pdbx_seq_one_letter_code
_entity_poly.pdbx_strand_id
1 'polypeptide(L)'
;MNVELVTTRSADPGTAQAHSNMQLKKHITHTAKNPFNLVYVLFALSAFNSLLHANAAPASVDSIEHWTLSQLEERLSEIDSELPQLSQLSLRGGVGSIGYRSAWWQTAEDKTWIQVQLDHTALIDCVVLAPTIWRTSKNGFQADAFPAAFRIVAGTENAPQGQVVAEFDEHNAHLPRIAPLVIPIEPMRATWVRLEATQLSTRYYDNYPCLQLAEFFVFSGTENVALHQTVHASSNITVSGGAWDQRYLVDGHSPYLMHSGRGMHSQPFKTEIGERPPLTIDLEDSYPISRIRLHALEQDDTVPQVSAGGLGIPEHLKIWGATDAAFTDPILLFNYQKNNIYGSGPFIEFTFVEQNVRFVQLLAQEGNDSMPLNPTEFRIGFAEVELFSRGKNVAMGKPAQMKYTQLEWMQSLSALTDGSNLYGKLLPIRDWLEELALRHELEKERPLIVAELNQRYARQKQRLRIMTWTAIAFAISIGFLILIERNLRLKNAVRIKQRIAANLHDELGANLHAIGMLGRLVTRSKQSEVEASEAVERICEIAERTSKVTRHCTNLLESNIIGENIAEEIKRDSSRLLAGLEHDLDFQGEEHFERVKNRRRIDLILFNKECLANIVRHSQATSISTRLVCTKKQLTLTIQDNGKGTIDRVPPSLQRRAKLMRATVQINQPATSGTMITLTLKLRKFGSFL
;
A
#
# COMPACT_ATOMS: atom_id res chain seq x y z
N MET A 1 29.50 -50.19 33.87
CA MET A 1 28.44 -49.39 34.52
C MET A 1 27.80 -48.58 33.42
N ASN A 2 26.55 -48.90 33.12
CA ASN A 2 25.76 -48.41 31.96
C ASN A 2 25.52 -46.91 32.06
N VAL A 3 25.63 -46.20 30.93
CA VAL A 3 25.00 -44.92 30.70
C VAL A 3 24.14 -45.01 29.44
N GLU A 4 22.87 -44.85 29.66
CA GLU A 4 21.81 -44.86 28.62
C GLU A 4 21.92 -43.67 27.70
N LEU A 5 21.82 -43.92 26.40
CA LEU A 5 21.57 -42.95 25.36
C LEU A 5 20.12 -42.47 25.41
N VAL A 6 19.89 -41.25 25.78
CA VAL A 6 18.59 -40.57 25.59
C VAL A 6 18.60 -39.87 24.23
N THR A 7 17.85 -40.44 23.31
CA THR A 7 17.54 -39.82 22.02
C THR A 7 16.52 -38.70 22.21
N THR A 8 16.92 -37.45 22.04
CA THR A 8 15.99 -36.33 21.96
C THR A 8 15.47 -36.19 20.52
N ARG A 9 14.17 -36.37 20.37
CA ARG A 9 13.43 -36.06 19.15
C ARG A 9 13.50 -34.58 18.85
N SER A 10 13.80 -34.23 17.60
CA SER A 10 13.71 -32.91 17.05
C SER A 10 12.29 -32.36 17.17
N ALA A 11 12.11 -31.25 17.86
CA ALA A 11 10.84 -30.52 17.93
C ALA A 11 10.77 -29.55 16.76
N ASP A 12 9.62 -29.55 16.10
CA ASP A 12 9.24 -28.69 14.98
C ASP A 12 9.27 -27.20 15.38
N PRO A 13 9.99 -26.31 14.67
CA PRO A 13 10.09 -24.87 15.02
C PRO A 13 8.76 -24.11 15.03
N GLY A 14 7.71 -24.63 14.38
CA GLY A 14 6.40 -23.97 14.31
C GLY A 14 5.61 -23.94 15.63
N THR A 15 5.84 -24.87 16.55
CA THR A 15 5.09 -24.94 17.81
C THR A 15 5.66 -24.05 18.92
N ALA A 16 6.95 -23.74 18.88
CA ALA A 16 7.59 -22.83 19.84
C ALA A 16 7.15 -21.37 19.68
N GLN A 17 6.91 -20.95 18.44
CA GLN A 17 6.48 -19.57 18.12
C GLN A 17 5.01 -19.31 18.51
N ALA A 18 4.14 -20.32 18.41
CA ALA A 18 2.74 -20.24 18.83
C ALA A 18 2.60 -20.14 20.36
N HIS A 19 3.43 -20.84 21.12
CA HIS A 19 3.42 -20.77 22.59
C HIS A 19 4.00 -19.47 23.14
N SER A 20 5.02 -18.90 22.50
CA SER A 20 5.59 -17.60 22.86
C SER A 20 4.59 -16.47 22.63
N ASN A 21 3.89 -16.44 21.50
CA ASN A 21 2.89 -15.43 21.20
C ASN A 21 1.64 -15.50 22.11
N MET A 22 1.31 -16.67 22.63
CA MET A 22 0.18 -16.85 23.55
C MET A 22 0.52 -16.42 24.99
N GLN A 23 1.76 -16.56 25.41
CA GLN A 23 2.27 -16.05 26.68
C GLN A 23 2.41 -14.53 26.66
N LEU A 24 2.89 -13.94 25.55
CA LEU A 24 3.01 -12.49 25.39
C LEU A 24 1.62 -11.80 25.39
N LYS A 25 0.61 -12.37 24.73
CA LYS A 25 -0.77 -11.85 24.77
C LYS A 25 -1.39 -11.86 26.16
N LYS A 26 -1.07 -12.84 27.00
CA LYS A 26 -1.55 -12.88 28.39
C LYS A 26 -0.87 -11.85 29.31
N HIS A 27 0.38 -11.46 29.02
CA HIS A 27 1.06 -10.42 29.81
C HIS A 27 0.62 -9.00 29.42
N ILE A 28 0.30 -8.76 28.14
CA ILE A 28 -0.14 -7.43 27.66
C ILE A 28 -1.53 -7.04 28.23
N THR A 29 -2.41 -8.01 28.46
CA THR A 29 -3.75 -7.71 29.02
C THR A 29 -3.76 -7.40 30.50
N HIS A 30 -2.68 -7.69 31.25
CA HIS A 30 -2.60 -7.40 32.68
C HIS A 30 -1.89 -6.08 33.04
N THR A 31 -1.11 -5.49 32.09
CA THR A 31 -0.33 -4.26 32.31
C THR A 31 -0.97 -2.98 31.77
N ALA A 32 -2.12 -3.08 31.10
CA ALA A 32 -2.81 -1.94 30.45
C ALA A 32 -3.50 -0.94 31.41
N LYS A 33 -3.17 -0.93 32.71
CA LYS A 33 -3.77 0.00 33.67
C LYS A 33 -2.92 1.25 33.98
N ASN A 34 -1.77 1.44 33.31
CA ASN A 34 -0.95 2.62 33.55
C ASN A 34 -0.39 3.19 32.23
N PRO A 35 -0.77 4.41 31.79
CA PRO A 35 -0.39 4.98 30.50
C PRO A 35 1.11 5.18 30.32
N PHE A 36 1.88 5.27 31.40
CA PHE A 36 3.36 5.37 31.34
C PHE A 36 4.05 4.06 30.95
N ASN A 37 3.45 2.90 31.25
CA ASN A 37 4.04 1.61 30.86
C ASN A 37 3.78 1.26 29.38
N LEU A 38 2.76 1.84 28.76
CA LEU A 38 2.48 1.61 27.35
C LEU A 38 3.55 2.22 26.41
N VAL A 39 4.11 3.38 26.81
CA VAL A 39 5.16 4.06 26.06
C VAL A 39 6.48 3.26 26.13
N TYR A 40 6.81 2.68 27.29
CA TYR A 40 7.99 1.82 27.44
C TYR A 40 7.88 0.49 26.67
N VAL A 41 6.70 -0.08 26.61
CA VAL A 41 6.45 -1.32 25.83
C VAL A 41 6.49 -1.03 24.34
N LEU A 42 5.99 0.13 23.89
CA LEU A 42 6.09 0.55 22.50
C LEU A 42 7.53 0.91 22.09
N PHE A 43 8.32 1.53 23.01
CA PHE A 43 9.74 1.80 22.77
C PHE A 43 10.58 0.50 22.76
N ALA A 44 10.29 -0.45 23.64
CA ALA A 44 10.95 -1.75 23.66
C ALA A 44 10.58 -2.62 22.44
N LEU A 45 9.36 -2.51 21.93
CA LEU A 45 8.92 -3.18 20.70
C LEU A 45 9.51 -2.52 19.44
N SER A 46 9.68 -1.20 19.41
CA SER A 46 10.35 -0.53 18.29
C SER A 46 11.87 -0.81 18.28
N ALA A 47 12.52 -0.84 19.43
CA ALA A 47 13.95 -1.21 19.55
C ALA A 47 14.19 -2.70 19.23
N PHE A 48 13.24 -3.58 19.56
CA PHE A 48 13.34 -5.00 19.22
C PHE A 48 13.06 -5.27 17.74
N ASN A 49 12.16 -4.51 17.11
CA ASN A 49 11.98 -4.57 15.66
C ASN A 49 13.18 -4.02 14.88
N SER A 50 13.82 -2.93 15.34
CA SER A 50 15.02 -2.42 14.68
C SER A 50 16.23 -3.36 14.77
N LEU A 51 16.33 -4.15 15.85
CA LEU A 51 17.37 -5.20 15.97
C LEU A 51 17.08 -6.44 15.10
N LEU A 52 15.80 -6.74 14.81
CA LEU A 52 15.41 -7.83 13.92
C LEU A 52 15.54 -7.47 12.42
N HIS A 53 15.52 -6.18 12.08
CA HIS A 53 15.64 -5.72 10.70
C HIS A 53 17.09 -5.45 10.26
N ALA A 54 18.03 -5.39 11.20
CA ALA A 54 19.46 -5.19 10.91
C ALA A 54 20.12 -6.38 10.17
N ASN A 55 19.43 -7.51 10.01
CA ASN A 55 19.92 -8.69 9.30
C ASN A 55 19.00 -9.17 8.16
N ALA A 56 18.05 -8.35 7.70
CA ALA A 56 17.29 -8.70 6.52
C ALA A 56 18.15 -8.43 5.27
N ALA A 57 18.59 -9.48 4.61
CA ALA A 57 19.15 -9.36 3.27
C ALA A 57 18.21 -8.54 2.38
N PRO A 58 18.74 -7.67 1.51
CA PRO A 58 17.90 -6.85 0.63
C PRO A 58 16.93 -7.76 -0.13
N ALA A 59 15.65 -7.36 -0.14
CA ALA A 59 14.59 -8.12 -0.75
C ALA A 59 14.91 -8.37 -2.22
N SER A 60 15.00 -9.64 -2.62
CA SER A 60 15.14 -9.99 -4.03
C SER A 60 13.88 -9.56 -4.80
N VAL A 61 14.00 -9.26 -6.09
CA VAL A 61 12.89 -8.86 -6.96
C VAL A 61 11.72 -9.84 -6.85
N ASP A 62 11.98 -11.13 -6.71
CA ASP A 62 10.99 -12.19 -6.55
C ASP A 62 10.19 -12.10 -5.23
N SER A 63 10.74 -11.49 -4.19
CA SER A 63 10.05 -11.31 -2.90
C SER A 63 9.07 -10.14 -2.92
N ILE A 64 9.37 -9.07 -3.65
CA ILE A 64 8.55 -7.84 -3.72
C ILE A 64 7.18 -8.12 -4.36
N GLU A 65 7.12 -9.04 -5.34
CA GLU A 65 5.87 -9.40 -6.00
C GLU A 65 4.84 -10.04 -5.05
N HIS A 66 5.31 -10.70 -4.00
CA HIS A 66 4.47 -11.39 -3.01
C HIS A 66 4.01 -10.48 -1.85
N TRP A 67 4.58 -9.29 -1.69
CA TRP A 67 4.21 -8.38 -0.62
C TRP A 67 2.82 -7.80 -0.83
N THR A 68 2.12 -7.52 0.26
CA THR A 68 0.85 -6.78 0.22
C THR A 68 1.09 -5.31 -0.07
N LEU A 69 0.04 -4.59 -0.48
CA LEU A 69 0.14 -3.14 -0.71
C LEU A 69 0.62 -2.40 0.55
N SER A 70 0.10 -2.77 1.72
CA SER A 70 0.48 -2.16 3.00
C SER A 70 1.94 -2.43 3.36
N GLN A 71 2.46 -3.64 3.08
CA GLN A 71 3.88 -3.95 3.31
C GLN A 71 4.80 -3.14 2.40
N LEU A 72 4.42 -2.93 1.14
CA LEU A 72 5.18 -2.09 0.22
C LEU A 72 5.18 -0.61 0.65
N GLU A 73 4.04 -0.09 1.10
CA GLU A 73 3.91 1.28 1.60
C GLU A 73 4.72 1.48 2.90
N GLU A 74 4.65 0.53 3.82
CA GLU A 74 5.40 0.53 5.07
C GLU A 74 6.91 0.50 4.80
N ARG A 75 7.36 -0.44 3.94
CA ARG A 75 8.78 -0.54 3.57
C ARG A 75 9.29 0.70 2.86
N LEU A 76 8.51 1.30 1.95
CA LEU A 76 8.88 2.57 1.32
C LEU A 76 9.02 3.69 2.35
N SER A 77 8.11 3.76 3.32
CA SER A 77 8.17 4.73 4.40
C SER A 77 9.39 4.53 5.31
N GLU A 78 9.76 3.28 5.61
CA GLU A 78 10.99 2.96 6.34
C GLU A 78 12.22 3.46 5.57
N ILE A 79 12.33 3.10 4.28
CA ILE A 79 13.44 3.52 3.42
C ILE A 79 13.52 5.06 3.35
N ASP A 80 12.40 5.75 3.14
CA ASP A 80 12.36 7.22 3.05
C ASP A 80 12.71 7.90 4.39
N SER A 81 12.49 7.24 5.52
CA SER A 81 12.88 7.74 6.85
C SER A 81 14.34 7.44 7.19
N GLU A 82 14.92 6.36 6.69
CA GLU A 82 16.26 5.90 6.99
C GLU A 82 17.30 6.56 6.09
N LEU A 83 17.04 6.68 4.78
CA LEU A 83 17.97 7.28 3.82
C LEU A 83 18.54 8.65 4.24
N PRO A 84 17.77 9.61 4.78
CA PRO A 84 18.30 10.89 5.23
C PRO A 84 19.23 10.80 6.43
N GLN A 85 19.19 9.68 7.18
CA GLN A 85 20.00 9.47 8.37
C GLN A 85 21.30 8.75 8.07
N LEU A 86 21.47 8.21 6.87
CA LEU A 86 22.68 7.51 6.44
C LEU A 86 23.66 8.46 5.78
N SER A 87 24.95 8.12 5.90
CA SER A 87 26.04 8.78 5.20
C SER A 87 25.79 8.88 3.70
N GLN A 88 26.13 10.01 3.10
CA GLN A 88 25.94 10.24 1.67
C GLN A 88 27.07 9.63 0.86
N LEU A 89 26.73 9.01 -0.27
CA LEU A 89 27.72 8.47 -1.19
C LEU A 89 28.32 9.60 -2.04
N SER A 90 29.24 10.36 -1.41
CA SER A 90 30.00 11.41 -2.06
C SER A 90 31.35 10.85 -2.50
N LEU A 91 31.70 11.02 -3.80
CA LEU A 91 32.94 10.48 -4.35
C LEU A 91 34.05 11.52 -4.26
N ARG A 92 35.22 11.02 -3.92
CA ARG A 92 36.45 11.79 -4.01
C ARG A 92 36.75 12.06 -5.48
N GLY A 93 36.92 13.30 -5.83
CA GLY A 93 37.42 13.67 -7.15
C GLY A 93 38.96 13.68 -7.21
N GLY A 94 39.53 14.06 -8.32
CA GLY A 94 40.95 14.34 -8.46
C GLY A 94 41.69 13.44 -9.44
N VAL A 95 42.76 12.83 -8.92
CA VAL A 95 43.78 12.12 -9.75
C VAL A 95 43.30 10.84 -10.46
N GLY A 96 42.01 10.57 -10.44
CA GLY A 96 41.42 9.37 -11.05
C GLY A 96 41.40 8.16 -10.11
N SER A 97 41.22 6.97 -10.67
CA SER A 97 41.20 5.74 -9.87
C SER A 97 42.58 5.40 -9.34
N ILE A 98 42.68 5.20 -8.03
CA ILE A 98 43.89 4.75 -7.34
C ILE A 98 43.57 3.42 -6.66
N GLY A 99 44.52 2.52 -6.58
CA GLY A 99 44.34 1.24 -5.90
C GLY A 99 45.23 0.15 -6.46
N TYR A 100 44.77 -1.08 -6.32
CA TYR A 100 45.41 -2.26 -6.92
C TYR A 100 44.81 -2.59 -8.29
N ARG A 101 45.69 -3.03 -9.23
CA ARG A 101 45.29 -3.59 -10.50
C ARG A 101 46.15 -4.84 -10.81
N SER A 102 45.48 -5.94 -11.14
CA SER A 102 46.16 -7.13 -11.67
C SER A 102 46.67 -6.92 -13.11
N ALA A 103 47.49 -7.84 -13.63
CA ALA A 103 47.66 -7.96 -15.06
C ALA A 103 46.30 -8.13 -15.76
N TRP A 104 46.20 -7.71 -17.00
CA TRP A 104 45.02 -8.01 -17.80
C TRP A 104 45.10 -9.46 -18.32
N TRP A 105 43.95 -10.08 -18.46
CA TRP A 105 43.79 -11.47 -18.86
C TRP A 105 43.05 -11.59 -20.18
N GLN A 106 43.16 -12.75 -20.84
CA GLN A 106 42.46 -12.96 -22.09
C GLN A 106 41.00 -13.36 -21.89
N THR A 107 40.71 -14.01 -20.79
CA THR A 107 39.36 -14.49 -20.46
C THR A 107 38.91 -14.00 -19.05
N ALA A 108 37.62 -13.87 -18.89
CA ALA A 108 37.04 -13.52 -17.59
C ALA A 108 37.14 -14.66 -16.56
N GLU A 109 37.41 -15.87 -16.97
CA GLU A 109 37.48 -17.08 -16.14
C GLU A 109 38.89 -17.32 -15.57
N ASP A 110 39.87 -16.47 -15.94
CA ASP A 110 41.20 -16.53 -15.41
C ASP A 110 41.20 -16.20 -13.89
N LYS A 111 41.83 -17.08 -13.12
CA LYS A 111 41.83 -16.94 -11.64
C LYS A 111 42.95 -16.04 -11.19
N THR A 112 42.60 -15.07 -10.39
CA THR A 112 43.58 -14.17 -9.76
C THR A 112 43.19 -13.97 -8.28
N TRP A 113 44.18 -13.67 -7.47
CA TRP A 113 43.94 -13.50 -6.04
C TRP A 113 44.80 -12.37 -5.47
N ILE A 114 44.33 -11.82 -4.34
CA ILE A 114 45.01 -10.83 -3.51
C ILE A 114 44.91 -11.32 -2.07
N GLN A 115 46.05 -11.25 -1.32
CA GLN A 115 46.11 -11.63 0.07
C GLN A 115 46.69 -10.49 0.88
N VAL A 116 46.02 -10.09 1.95
CA VAL A 116 46.53 -9.22 2.99
C VAL A 116 47.10 -10.09 4.13
N GLN A 117 48.37 -9.89 4.44
CA GLN A 117 49.06 -10.57 5.53
C GLN A 117 49.02 -9.67 6.76
N LEU A 118 48.37 -10.13 7.85
CA LEU A 118 48.31 -9.38 9.10
C LEU A 118 49.56 -9.61 9.93
N ASP A 119 50.09 -8.58 10.63
CA ASP A 119 51.30 -8.66 11.46
C ASP A 119 51.14 -9.55 12.69
N HIS A 120 49.89 -9.74 13.13
CA HIS A 120 49.55 -10.57 14.28
C HIS A 120 48.25 -11.31 14.05
N THR A 121 47.98 -12.30 14.88
CA THR A 121 46.69 -13.00 14.83
C THR A 121 45.58 -12.09 15.34
N ALA A 122 44.73 -11.61 14.45
CA ALA A 122 43.57 -10.78 14.78
C ALA A 122 42.27 -11.60 14.83
N LEU A 123 41.34 -11.17 15.66
CA LEU A 123 39.97 -11.70 15.66
C LEU A 123 39.14 -10.88 14.65
N ILE A 124 39.06 -11.34 13.41
CA ILE A 124 38.36 -10.63 12.35
C ILE A 124 36.88 -10.97 12.33
N ASP A 125 36.02 -9.99 12.04
CA ASP A 125 34.54 -10.13 12.01
C ASP A 125 33.89 -9.44 10.83
N CYS A 126 34.65 -8.69 10.01
CA CYS A 126 34.11 -8.06 8.81
C CYS A 126 35.22 -7.80 7.78
N VAL A 127 34.90 -7.97 6.50
CA VAL A 127 35.73 -7.56 5.36
C VAL A 127 34.96 -6.55 4.54
N VAL A 128 35.64 -5.48 4.10
CA VAL A 128 34.99 -4.48 3.22
C VAL A 128 35.86 -4.27 1.99
N LEU A 129 35.23 -4.36 0.82
CA LEU A 129 35.88 -4.13 -0.47
C LEU A 129 35.38 -2.82 -1.07
N ALA A 130 36.27 -1.88 -1.33
CA ALA A 130 35.96 -0.65 -2.04
C ALA A 130 36.31 -0.81 -3.53
N PRO A 131 35.35 -0.61 -4.45
CA PRO A 131 35.64 -0.67 -5.87
C PRO A 131 36.47 0.52 -6.34
N THR A 132 37.30 0.35 -7.36
CA THR A 132 37.77 1.47 -8.16
C THR A 132 36.61 2.01 -8.99
N ILE A 133 36.52 3.32 -9.14
CA ILE A 133 35.39 3.97 -9.78
C ILE A 133 35.83 4.70 -11.02
N TRP A 134 35.11 4.43 -12.12
CA TRP A 134 35.29 5.10 -13.41
C TRP A 134 34.05 5.93 -13.75
N ARG A 135 34.27 7.13 -14.27
CA ARG A 135 33.18 7.99 -14.74
C ARG A 135 33.07 7.93 -16.26
N THR A 136 31.91 7.54 -16.73
CA THR A 136 31.55 7.62 -18.15
C THR A 136 30.62 8.80 -18.40
N SER A 137 30.71 9.42 -19.57
CA SER A 137 29.81 10.50 -19.99
C SER A 137 28.37 10.03 -20.15
N LYS A 138 28.14 8.74 -20.39
CA LYS A 138 26.81 8.15 -20.66
C LYS A 138 26.12 7.63 -19.42
N ASN A 139 26.83 6.92 -18.55
CA ASN A 139 26.24 6.15 -17.45
C ASN A 139 26.64 6.71 -16.06
N GLY A 140 27.41 7.79 -16.00
CA GLY A 140 27.89 8.34 -14.74
C GLY A 140 29.03 7.49 -14.12
N PHE A 141 29.04 7.39 -12.82
CA PHE A 141 30.04 6.61 -12.08
C PHE A 141 29.69 5.13 -12.05
N GLN A 142 30.71 4.29 -12.22
CA GLN A 142 30.59 2.83 -12.24
C GLN A 142 31.85 2.20 -11.64
N ALA A 143 31.68 1.02 -11.02
CA ALA A 143 32.82 0.21 -10.62
C ALA A 143 33.60 -0.24 -11.86
N ASP A 144 34.92 -0.14 -11.82
CA ASP A 144 35.82 -0.52 -12.91
C ASP A 144 36.55 -1.80 -12.55
N ALA A 145 36.32 -2.87 -13.31
CA ALA A 145 36.91 -4.18 -13.11
C ALA A 145 36.84 -4.78 -11.70
N PHE A 146 35.73 -4.49 -10.97
CA PHE A 146 35.40 -5.18 -9.73
C PHE A 146 35.00 -6.63 -10.06
N PRO A 147 35.46 -7.67 -9.33
CA PRO A 147 35.20 -9.05 -9.70
C PRO A 147 33.70 -9.39 -9.75
N ALA A 148 33.29 -10.11 -10.79
CA ALA A 148 31.89 -10.53 -10.95
C ALA A 148 31.54 -11.69 -10.03
N ALA A 149 32.50 -12.63 -9.85
CA ALA A 149 32.37 -13.70 -8.86
C ALA A 149 33.71 -13.89 -8.13
N PHE A 150 33.66 -14.11 -6.83
CA PHE A 150 34.84 -14.26 -5.98
C PHE A 150 34.47 -14.92 -4.65
N ARG A 151 35.53 -15.34 -3.94
CA ARG A 151 35.37 -15.79 -2.55
C ARG A 151 36.41 -15.12 -1.64
N ILE A 152 36.05 -14.95 -0.39
CA ILE A 152 36.94 -14.51 0.67
C ILE A 152 37.38 -15.73 1.46
N VAL A 153 38.67 -15.87 1.61
CA VAL A 153 39.31 -16.95 2.35
C VAL A 153 40.13 -16.34 3.48
N ALA A 154 39.99 -16.82 4.70
CA ALA A 154 40.79 -16.37 5.82
C ALA A 154 41.47 -17.57 6.48
N GLY A 155 42.65 -17.36 7.02
CA GLY A 155 43.40 -18.43 7.63
C GLY A 155 44.52 -17.96 8.59
N THR A 156 45.23 -18.93 9.10
CA THR A 156 46.41 -18.71 9.97
C THR A 156 47.62 -19.38 9.35
N GLU A 157 48.83 -19.09 9.85
CA GLU A 157 50.04 -19.77 9.41
C GLU A 157 49.97 -21.28 9.55
N ASN A 158 49.28 -21.77 10.60
CA ASN A 158 49.06 -23.21 10.82
C ASN A 158 48.03 -23.85 9.91
N ALA A 159 47.22 -23.06 9.22
CA ALA A 159 46.18 -23.47 8.27
C ALA A 159 46.29 -22.72 6.95
N PRO A 160 47.33 -23.00 6.13
CA PRO A 160 47.64 -22.24 4.92
C PRO A 160 46.60 -22.37 3.82
N GLN A 161 45.72 -23.38 3.87
CA GLN A 161 44.58 -23.50 2.94
C GLN A 161 43.47 -22.50 3.29
N GLY A 162 43.39 -22.10 4.57
CA GLY A 162 42.32 -21.23 5.07
C GLY A 162 40.94 -21.84 5.00
N GLN A 163 39.95 -21.03 5.36
CA GLN A 163 38.54 -21.35 5.30
C GLN A 163 37.84 -20.29 4.43
N VAL A 164 36.95 -20.71 3.54
CA VAL A 164 36.07 -19.81 2.81
C VAL A 164 35.08 -19.22 3.80
N VAL A 165 35.11 -17.90 3.98
CA VAL A 165 34.24 -17.16 4.91
C VAL A 165 33.10 -16.45 4.22
N ALA A 166 33.25 -16.18 2.91
CA ALA A 166 32.18 -15.65 2.06
C ALA A 166 32.42 -16.06 0.61
N GLU A 167 31.36 -16.28 -0.14
CA GLU A 167 31.40 -16.60 -1.56
C GLU A 167 30.33 -15.83 -2.30
N PHE A 168 30.70 -15.23 -3.44
CA PHE A 168 29.84 -14.46 -4.31
C PHE A 168 29.97 -15.00 -5.72
N ASP A 169 28.84 -15.35 -6.31
CA ASP A 169 28.73 -15.76 -7.70
C ASP A 169 28.03 -14.65 -8.52
N GLU A 170 27.84 -14.88 -9.80
CA GLU A 170 27.17 -13.96 -10.70
C GLU A 170 25.69 -13.74 -10.35
N HIS A 171 25.07 -14.61 -9.54
CA HIS A 171 23.68 -14.54 -9.13
C HIS A 171 23.48 -13.66 -7.89
N ASN A 172 24.54 -13.36 -7.14
CA ASN A 172 24.45 -12.53 -5.93
C ASN A 172 24.13 -11.05 -6.19
N ALA A 173 24.04 -10.65 -7.47
CA ALA A 173 23.61 -9.32 -7.93
C ALA A 173 24.34 -8.13 -7.25
N HIS A 174 25.60 -8.32 -6.83
CA HIS A 174 26.39 -7.26 -6.21
C HIS A 174 26.87 -6.18 -7.18
N LEU A 175 26.87 -6.46 -8.49
CA LEU A 175 27.14 -5.49 -9.55
C LEU A 175 25.84 -5.07 -10.27
N PRO A 176 25.77 -3.85 -10.84
CA PRO A 176 26.75 -2.77 -10.73
C PRO A 176 26.78 -2.13 -9.34
N ARG A 177 27.97 -1.81 -8.84
CA ARG A 177 28.15 -1.23 -7.50
C ARG A 177 29.16 -0.10 -7.53
N ILE A 178 28.83 1.03 -6.91
CA ILE A 178 29.76 2.13 -6.67
C ILE A 178 30.05 2.29 -5.17
N ALA A 179 29.21 1.75 -4.32
CA ALA A 179 29.36 1.74 -2.86
C ALA A 179 30.30 0.60 -2.40
N PRO A 180 30.87 0.66 -1.20
CA PRO A 180 31.65 -0.43 -0.63
C PRO A 180 30.79 -1.69 -0.47
N LEU A 181 31.40 -2.85 -0.65
CA LEU A 181 30.79 -4.14 -0.35
C LEU A 181 31.21 -4.57 1.05
N VAL A 182 30.29 -4.51 1.98
CA VAL A 182 30.50 -4.94 3.38
C VAL A 182 30.14 -6.42 3.48
N ILE A 183 31.05 -7.21 4.01
CA ILE A 183 30.96 -8.67 4.13
C ILE A 183 31.14 -9.03 5.61
N PRO A 184 30.06 -9.10 6.39
CA PRO A 184 30.11 -9.61 7.76
C PRO A 184 30.53 -11.09 7.72
N ILE A 185 31.42 -11.48 8.61
CA ILE A 185 31.85 -12.86 8.75
C ILE A 185 31.71 -13.30 10.21
N GLU A 186 31.56 -14.61 10.43
CA GLU A 186 31.60 -15.17 11.78
C GLU A 186 32.97 -14.87 12.38
N PRO A 187 33.07 -14.32 13.63
CA PRO A 187 34.32 -13.93 14.23
C PRO A 187 35.30 -15.09 14.27
N MET A 188 36.47 -14.92 13.64
CA MET A 188 37.50 -15.93 13.57
C MET A 188 38.90 -15.34 13.74
N ARG A 189 39.84 -16.15 14.23
CA ARG A 189 41.24 -15.76 14.28
C ARG A 189 41.91 -15.96 12.94
N ALA A 190 42.56 -14.91 12.43
CA ALA A 190 43.28 -14.97 11.16
C ALA A 190 44.61 -14.24 11.26
N THR A 191 45.59 -14.70 10.51
CA THR A 191 46.86 -14.00 10.24
C THR A 191 46.93 -13.53 8.79
N TRP A 192 45.99 -13.94 7.96
CA TRP A 192 45.84 -13.48 6.56
C TRP A 192 44.41 -13.59 6.08
N VAL A 193 44.05 -12.71 5.14
CA VAL A 193 42.77 -12.71 4.44
C VAL A 193 43.03 -12.60 2.94
N ARG A 194 42.36 -13.42 2.13
CA ARG A 194 42.55 -13.48 0.68
C ARG A 194 41.21 -13.33 -0.04
N LEU A 195 41.22 -12.49 -1.06
CA LEU A 195 40.21 -12.48 -2.09
C LEU A 195 40.66 -13.34 -3.25
N GLU A 196 39.89 -14.30 -3.66
CA GLU A 196 40.11 -15.14 -4.83
C GLU A 196 39.01 -14.86 -5.86
N ALA A 197 39.34 -14.15 -6.95
CA ALA A 197 38.41 -13.90 -8.04
C ALA A 197 38.22 -15.15 -8.86
N THR A 198 37.01 -15.61 -9.03
CA THR A 198 36.61 -16.78 -9.84
C THR A 198 36.07 -16.36 -11.18
N GLN A 199 35.54 -15.14 -11.29
CA GLN A 199 35.12 -14.51 -12.54
C GLN A 199 35.49 -13.02 -12.52
N LEU A 200 36.25 -12.58 -13.49
CA LEU A 200 36.67 -11.19 -13.64
C LEU A 200 35.64 -10.40 -14.41
N SER A 201 35.56 -9.12 -14.15
CA SER A 201 34.86 -8.17 -15.00
C SER A 201 35.86 -7.35 -15.84
N THR A 202 35.33 -6.66 -16.82
CA THR A 202 36.16 -5.89 -17.78
C THR A 202 36.35 -4.46 -17.33
N ARG A 203 37.50 -3.88 -17.67
CA ARG A 203 37.73 -2.43 -17.52
C ARG A 203 36.92 -1.63 -18.53
N TYR A 204 36.47 -0.49 -18.14
CA TYR A 204 35.71 0.43 -19.00
C TYR A 204 36.55 1.00 -20.15
N TYR A 205 37.84 1.23 -19.91
CA TYR A 205 38.73 1.89 -20.87
C TYR A 205 39.01 1.05 -22.11
N ASP A 206 39.27 -0.23 -21.95
CA ASP A 206 39.77 -1.12 -23.04
C ASP A 206 39.06 -2.48 -23.10
N ASN A 207 38.09 -2.72 -22.22
CA ASN A 207 37.33 -3.97 -22.10
C ASN A 207 38.17 -5.23 -21.82
N TYR A 208 39.36 -5.09 -21.28
CA TYR A 208 40.15 -6.26 -20.85
C TYR A 208 39.73 -6.71 -19.45
N PRO A 209 39.55 -8.04 -19.23
CA PRO A 209 39.31 -8.59 -17.92
C PRO A 209 40.52 -8.38 -17.01
N CYS A 210 40.29 -7.86 -15.81
CA CYS A 210 41.29 -7.80 -14.75
C CYS A 210 40.60 -7.65 -13.39
N LEU A 211 41.36 -7.71 -12.30
CA LEU A 211 40.91 -7.43 -10.95
C LEU A 211 41.40 -6.05 -10.55
N GLN A 212 40.49 -5.17 -10.17
CA GLN A 212 40.81 -3.86 -9.61
C GLN A 212 40.02 -3.64 -8.32
N LEU A 213 40.69 -3.09 -7.31
CA LEU A 213 40.09 -2.62 -6.07
C LEU A 213 40.78 -1.33 -5.64
N ALA A 214 40.01 -0.40 -5.07
CA ALA A 214 40.54 0.81 -4.47
C ALA A 214 41.10 0.51 -3.08
N GLU A 215 40.37 -0.27 -2.25
CA GLU A 215 40.78 -0.55 -0.88
C GLU A 215 40.22 -1.90 -0.41
N PHE A 216 40.97 -2.56 0.47
CA PHE A 216 40.61 -3.83 1.11
C PHE A 216 40.73 -3.70 2.64
N PHE A 217 39.59 -3.44 3.28
CA PHE A 217 39.56 -3.35 4.75
C PHE A 217 39.32 -4.73 5.34
N VAL A 218 39.96 -4.97 6.49
CA VAL A 218 39.68 -6.12 7.37
C VAL A 218 39.46 -5.58 8.76
N PHE A 219 38.33 -5.83 9.35
CA PHE A 219 37.98 -5.29 10.65
C PHE A 219 38.05 -6.34 11.75
N SER A 220 38.57 -5.89 12.90
CA SER A 220 38.46 -6.53 14.22
C SER A 220 37.68 -5.57 15.12
N GLY A 221 36.38 -5.78 15.27
CA GLY A 221 35.50 -4.76 15.84
C GLY A 221 35.50 -3.48 15.00
N THR A 222 35.90 -2.35 15.58
CA THR A 222 35.99 -1.06 14.88
C THR A 222 37.36 -0.77 14.26
N GLU A 223 38.34 -1.63 14.48
CA GLU A 223 39.74 -1.42 14.05
C GLU A 223 40.01 -2.07 12.71
N ASN A 224 40.52 -1.30 11.73
CA ASN A 224 41.03 -1.81 10.47
C ASN A 224 42.41 -2.45 10.67
N VAL A 225 42.47 -3.77 10.80
CA VAL A 225 43.72 -4.53 11.01
C VAL A 225 44.50 -4.77 9.72
N ALA A 226 43.92 -4.41 8.55
CA ALA A 226 44.60 -4.47 7.28
C ALA A 226 45.46 -3.23 6.97
N LEU A 227 45.31 -2.15 7.75
CA LEU A 227 45.94 -0.87 7.46
C LEU A 227 47.47 -0.99 7.41
N HIS A 228 48.07 -0.58 6.28
CA HIS A 228 49.50 -0.62 5.98
C HIS A 228 50.17 -2.01 6.05
N GLN A 229 49.35 -3.06 5.99
CA GLN A 229 49.81 -4.44 6.02
C GLN A 229 50.46 -4.87 4.69
N THR A 230 51.20 -5.97 4.72
CA THR A 230 51.82 -6.52 3.53
C THR A 230 50.77 -7.18 2.64
N VAL A 231 50.77 -6.82 1.36
CA VAL A 231 49.86 -7.40 0.36
C VAL A 231 50.66 -8.30 -0.60
N HIS A 232 50.15 -9.50 -0.81
CA HIS A 232 50.62 -10.43 -1.82
C HIS A 232 49.51 -10.59 -2.89
N ALA A 233 49.90 -10.74 -4.15
CA ALA A 233 48.98 -10.92 -5.23
C ALA A 233 49.52 -11.88 -6.28
N SER A 234 48.63 -12.59 -6.98
CA SER A 234 49.03 -13.50 -8.09
C SER A 234 49.66 -12.77 -9.25
N SER A 235 49.27 -11.54 -9.50
CA SER A 235 49.83 -10.64 -10.48
C SER A 235 49.66 -9.19 -10.04
N ASN A 236 50.51 -8.31 -10.52
CA ASN A 236 50.49 -6.91 -10.15
C ASN A 236 51.01 -6.05 -11.27
N ILE A 237 50.32 -4.96 -11.61
CA ILE A 237 50.84 -3.91 -12.48
C ILE A 237 51.26 -2.78 -11.60
N THR A 238 52.52 -2.74 -11.21
CA THR A 238 53.11 -1.63 -10.52
C THR A 238 53.77 -0.68 -11.47
N VAL A 239 53.31 0.55 -11.56
CA VAL A 239 53.98 1.63 -12.27
C VAL A 239 54.65 2.50 -11.23
N SER A 240 55.98 2.55 -11.22
CA SER A 240 56.71 3.39 -10.29
C SER A 240 56.24 4.85 -10.31
N GLY A 241 55.78 5.35 -9.22
CA GLY A 241 55.14 6.69 -9.10
C GLY A 241 53.76 6.80 -9.77
N GLY A 242 53.12 5.68 -10.13
CA GLY A 242 51.78 5.65 -10.75
C GLY A 242 50.66 5.37 -9.78
N ALA A 243 49.41 5.42 -10.26
CA ALA A 243 48.17 5.23 -9.51
C ALA A 243 47.90 3.77 -9.11
N TRP A 244 48.68 2.81 -9.61
CA TRP A 244 48.45 1.37 -9.39
C TRP A 244 49.63 0.73 -8.66
N ASP A 245 49.37 0.36 -7.40
CA ASP A 245 50.36 -0.35 -6.58
C ASP A 245 49.58 -1.16 -5.53
N GLN A 246 50.07 -2.32 -5.13
CA GLN A 246 49.44 -3.17 -4.12
C GLN A 246 49.36 -2.51 -2.75
N ARG A 247 50.26 -1.56 -2.42
CA ARG A 247 50.23 -0.81 -1.16
C ARG A 247 49.04 0.11 -0.99
N TYR A 248 48.46 0.58 -2.12
CA TYR A 248 47.23 1.41 -2.11
C TYR A 248 45.99 0.63 -1.76
N LEU A 249 46.07 -0.70 -1.66
CA LEU A 249 44.93 -1.55 -1.31
C LEU A 249 44.66 -1.54 0.20
N VAL A 250 45.62 -1.09 1.00
CA VAL A 250 45.59 -1.11 2.47
C VAL A 250 46.13 0.19 3.08
N ASP A 251 46.07 1.29 2.35
CA ASP A 251 46.53 2.59 2.83
C ASP A 251 45.44 3.40 3.56
N GLY A 252 44.24 2.88 3.65
CA GLY A 252 43.08 3.48 4.26
C GLY A 252 42.34 4.48 3.38
N HIS A 253 42.81 4.70 2.13
CA HIS A 253 42.24 5.71 1.24
C HIS A 253 41.15 5.11 0.35
N SER A 254 39.90 5.34 0.69
CA SER A 254 38.77 4.96 -0.15
C SER A 254 38.44 6.02 -1.21
N PRO A 255 37.71 5.67 -2.29
CA PRO A 255 37.25 6.64 -3.27
C PRO A 255 36.12 7.54 -2.74
N TYR A 256 35.71 7.40 -1.49
CA TYR A 256 34.59 8.13 -0.88
C TYR A 256 35.06 9.27 -0.02
N LEU A 257 34.21 10.30 0.13
CA LEU A 257 34.34 11.35 1.11
C LEU A 257 33.54 10.99 2.35
N MET A 258 34.08 11.26 3.53
CA MET A 258 33.34 11.05 4.79
C MET A 258 32.28 12.14 4.97
N HIS A 259 31.12 11.89 4.37
CA HIS A 259 29.96 12.79 4.34
C HIS A 259 28.80 12.14 5.10
N SER A 260 28.77 12.33 6.41
CA SER A 260 27.69 11.74 7.23
C SER A 260 26.33 12.41 7.01
N GLY A 261 26.31 13.66 6.54
CA GLY A 261 25.08 14.43 6.41
C GLY A 261 24.39 14.74 7.74
N ARG A 262 25.05 14.46 8.85
CA ARG A 262 24.51 14.60 10.22
C ARG A 262 25.44 15.47 11.09
N GLY A 263 24.85 16.05 12.12
CA GLY A 263 25.58 16.88 13.06
C GLY A 263 25.87 18.29 12.53
N MET A 264 26.77 18.97 13.21
CA MET A 264 27.19 20.31 12.81
C MET A 264 28.33 20.21 11.80
N HIS A 265 28.26 21.03 10.77
CA HIS A 265 29.36 21.23 9.84
C HIS A 265 30.44 22.07 10.52
N SER A 266 31.69 21.64 10.48
CA SER A 266 32.81 22.36 11.04
C SER A 266 33.62 23.03 9.94
N GLN A 267 34.00 24.28 10.17
CA GLN A 267 34.91 24.97 9.25
C GLN A 267 36.34 24.51 9.54
N PRO A 268 37.05 23.97 8.56
CA PRO A 268 38.38 23.46 8.78
C PRO A 268 39.38 24.57 9.18
N PHE A 269 40.27 24.25 10.06
CA PHE A 269 41.37 25.17 10.46
C PHE A 269 42.44 25.21 9.35
N LYS A 270 42.90 26.42 8.98
CA LYS A 270 44.03 26.63 8.05
C LYS A 270 44.93 27.76 8.52
N THR A 271 46.23 27.65 8.22
CA THR A 271 47.19 28.72 8.47
C THR A 271 47.10 29.82 7.44
N GLU A 272 47.75 31.00 7.78
CA GLU A 272 48.06 31.99 6.76
C GLU A 272 49.03 31.42 5.72
N ILE A 273 49.12 32.10 4.59
CA ILE A 273 49.99 31.71 3.47
C ILE A 273 51.45 31.75 3.91
N GLY A 274 52.17 30.66 3.68
CA GLY A 274 53.58 30.54 3.94
C GLY A 274 53.95 30.27 5.41
N GLU A 275 53.00 30.18 6.32
CA GLU A 275 53.29 29.95 7.74
C GLU A 275 53.26 28.48 8.14
N ARG A 276 54.16 28.07 9.06
CA ARG A 276 54.31 26.69 9.56
C ARG A 276 54.37 26.67 11.10
N PRO A 277 53.39 27.23 11.80
CA PRO A 277 53.43 27.21 13.24
C PRO A 277 53.24 25.79 13.78
N PRO A 278 53.90 25.45 14.89
CA PRO A 278 53.63 24.18 15.57
C PRO A 278 52.20 24.18 16.12
N LEU A 279 51.44 23.15 15.77
CA LEU A 279 50.09 22.89 16.28
C LEU A 279 50.18 21.88 17.42
N THR A 280 49.75 22.22 18.62
CA THR A 280 49.79 21.35 19.80
C THR A 280 48.40 21.05 20.32
N ILE A 281 48.10 19.80 20.55
CA ILE A 281 46.88 19.33 21.21
C ILE A 281 47.22 18.89 22.62
N ASP A 282 46.53 19.42 23.64
CA ASP A 282 46.65 19.00 25.03
C ASP A 282 45.51 18.02 25.32
N LEU A 283 45.86 16.76 25.56
CA LEU A 283 44.90 15.73 25.90
C LEU A 283 44.37 15.84 27.33
N GLU A 284 44.89 16.83 28.10
CA GLU A 284 44.59 17.10 29.51
C GLU A 284 45.10 16.00 30.47
N ASP A 285 45.06 14.74 30.04
CA ASP A 285 45.62 13.59 30.73
C ASP A 285 46.63 12.83 29.85
N SER A 286 47.45 11.97 30.44
CA SER A 286 48.38 11.11 29.70
C SER A 286 47.64 9.88 29.18
N TYR A 287 47.70 9.65 27.88
CA TYR A 287 47.10 8.50 27.20
C TYR A 287 48.16 7.69 26.45
N PRO A 288 48.04 6.35 26.41
CA PRO A 288 48.82 5.49 25.52
C PRO A 288 48.30 5.64 24.07
N ILE A 289 48.94 6.48 23.29
CA ILE A 289 48.59 6.76 21.90
C ILE A 289 49.36 5.83 20.97
N SER A 290 48.66 5.21 20.00
CA SER A 290 49.27 4.32 19.01
C SER A 290 48.89 4.67 17.57
N ARG A 291 47.94 5.62 17.37
CA ARG A 291 47.45 5.97 16.05
C ARG A 291 46.98 7.42 15.98
N ILE A 292 47.22 8.06 14.85
CA ILE A 292 46.71 9.39 14.52
C ILE A 292 46.06 9.38 13.16
N ARG A 293 44.95 10.11 13.02
CA ARG A 293 44.30 10.37 11.75
C ARG A 293 44.16 11.88 11.56
N LEU A 294 44.51 12.35 10.35
CA LEU A 294 44.47 13.75 9.99
C LEU A 294 43.51 13.92 8.80
N HIS A 295 42.47 14.74 8.97
CA HIS A 295 41.51 15.03 7.91
C HIS A 295 41.91 16.26 7.14
N ALA A 296 41.84 16.19 5.79
CA ALA A 296 42.18 17.28 4.88
C ALA A 296 41.20 18.45 4.99
N LEU A 297 41.65 19.65 4.57
CA LEU A 297 40.88 20.90 4.63
C LEU A 297 39.62 20.86 3.80
N GLU A 298 39.81 20.54 2.54
CA GLU A 298 38.72 20.52 1.54
C GLU A 298 38.72 19.18 0.83
N GLN A 299 37.53 18.76 0.57
CA GLN A 299 37.27 17.53 -0.16
C GLN A 299 36.17 17.89 -1.15
N ASP A 300 36.51 17.80 -2.42
CA ASP A 300 35.61 18.14 -3.49
C ASP A 300 35.30 16.87 -4.28
N ASP A 301 34.03 16.67 -4.58
CA ASP A 301 33.54 15.59 -5.45
C ASP A 301 33.49 16.04 -6.92
N THR A 302 33.91 17.25 -7.25
CA THR A 302 33.91 17.76 -8.63
C THR A 302 34.96 17.05 -9.50
N VAL A 303 34.62 16.80 -10.74
CA VAL A 303 35.52 16.20 -11.72
C VAL A 303 35.53 17.07 -12.99
N PRO A 304 36.70 17.45 -13.51
CA PRO A 304 38.04 17.17 -13.01
C PRO A 304 38.35 18.00 -11.77
N GLN A 305 39.04 17.42 -10.81
CA GLN A 305 39.57 18.21 -9.68
C GLN A 305 40.76 19.06 -10.10
N VAL A 306 40.78 20.26 -9.56
CA VAL A 306 41.87 21.20 -9.77
C VAL A 306 43.02 20.93 -8.79
N SER A 307 42.74 20.30 -7.65
CA SER A 307 43.72 19.98 -6.62
C SER A 307 43.75 18.48 -6.30
N ALA A 308 44.90 17.96 -5.95
CA ALA A 308 45.03 16.60 -5.41
C ALA A 308 44.32 16.49 -4.06
N GLY A 309 43.77 15.30 -3.73
CA GLY A 309 43.25 15.02 -2.38
C GLY A 309 44.31 15.29 -1.33
N GLY A 310 43.88 15.59 -0.07
CA GLY A 310 44.79 15.90 1.03
C GLY A 310 45.21 17.38 1.10
N LEU A 311 44.37 18.28 0.55
CA LEU A 311 44.61 19.72 0.64
C LEU A 311 44.82 20.14 2.10
N GLY A 312 45.87 20.92 2.34
CA GLY A 312 46.28 21.41 3.66
C GLY A 312 47.16 20.44 4.46
N ILE A 313 47.19 19.15 4.14
CA ILE A 313 48.11 18.21 4.75
C ILE A 313 49.52 18.46 4.22
N PRO A 314 50.53 18.75 5.10
CA PRO A 314 51.87 19.02 4.65
C PRO A 314 52.53 17.84 3.95
N GLU A 315 53.41 18.09 2.98
CA GLU A 315 54.16 17.03 2.32
C GLU A 315 55.19 16.35 3.24
N HIS A 316 55.69 17.10 4.21
CA HIS A 316 56.56 16.56 5.26
C HIS A 316 56.07 17.04 6.64
N LEU A 317 55.66 16.09 7.49
CA LEU A 317 55.10 16.36 8.81
C LEU A 317 55.78 15.47 9.87
N LYS A 318 56.29 16.12 10.91
CA LYS A 318 56.76 15.42 12.10
C LYS A 318 55.73 15.53 13.21
N ILE A 319 55.42 14.40 13.84
CA ILE A 319 54.47 14.32 14.94
C ILE A 319 55.24 13.93 16.18
N TRP A 320 55.22 14.83 17.17
CA TRP A 320 55.93 14.68 18.44
C TRP A 320 54.92 14.48 19.57
N GLY A 321 55.30 13.63 20.54
CA GLY A 321 54.57 13.45 21.77
C GLY A 321 55.41 13.89 22.96
N ALA A 322 54.76 14.45 23.99
CA ALA A 322 55.43 14.82 25.25
C ALA A 322 54.48 14.62 26.45
N THR A 323 55.05 14.48 27.62
CA THR A 323 54.33 14.44 28.89
C THR A 323 54.11 15.83 29.49
N ASP A 324 54.93 16.83 29.09
CA ASP A 324 54.89 18.21 29.57
C ASP A 324 54.71 19.21 28.41
N ALA A 325 54.14 20.38 28.74
CA ALA A 325 53.84 21.42 27.77
C ALA A 325 55.10 22.15 27.19
N ALA A 326 56.23 21.99 27.82
CA ALA A 326 57.49 22.59 27.37
C ALA A 326 58.19 21.71 26.33
N PHE A 327 57.74 20.47 26.14
CA PHE A 327 58.40 19.45 25.30
C PHE A 327 59.85 19.26 25.69
N THR A 328 60.08 19.07 26.99
CA THR A 328 61.44 18.95 27.55
C THR A 328 62.18 17.69 27.06
N ASP A 329 61.45 16.58 26.95
CA ASP A 329 61.93 15.32 26.38
C ASP A 329 60.91 14.76 25.37
N PRO A 330 60.86 15.33 24.16
CA PRO A 330 59.86 14.96 23.16
C PRO A 330 60.18 13.62 22.48
N ILE A 331 59.20 12.79 22.31
CA ILE A 331 59.26 11.53 21.58
C ILE A 331 58.73 11.72 20.17
N LEU A 332 59.52 11.35 19.16
CA LEU A 332 59.01 11.33 17.77
C LEU A 332 58.05 10.15 17.61
N LEU A 333 56.77 10.47 17.49
CA LEU A 333 55.71 9.47 17.26
C LEU A 333 55.69 9.00 15.81
N PHE A 334 55.76 9.95 14.88
CA PHE A 334 55.76 9.63 13.45
C PHE A 334 56.44 10.71 12.61
N ASN A 335 57.07 10.29 11.52
CA ASN A 335 57.68 11.18 10.52
C ASN A 335 57.04 10.86 9.14
N TYR A 336 56.10 11.67 8.75
CA TYR A 336 55.42 11.53 7.46
C TYR A 336 56.16 12.28 6.37
N GLN A 337 56.29 11.61 5.22
CA GLN A 337 56.78 12.22 3.99
C GLN A 337 55.95 11.74 2.83
N LYS A 338 55.33 12.66 2.10
CA LYS A 338 54.56 12.39 0.92
C LYS A 338 55.48 11.99 -0.24
N ASN A 339 55.34 10.79 -0.75
CA ASN A 339 56.21 10.26 -1.81
C ASN A 339 55.70 10.55 -3.20
N ASN A 340 54.40 10.75 -3.33
CA ASN A 340 53.75 11.03 -4.63
C ASN A 340 52.34 11.61 -4.44
N ILE A 341 51.69 12.05 -5.51
CA ILE A 341 50.37 12.64 -5.49
C ILE A 341 49.25 11.63 -5.16
N TYR A 342 49.52 10.34 -5.32
CA TYR A 342 48.51 9.28 -5.13
C TYR A 342 48.39 8.86 -3.66
N GLY A 343 49.46 9.06 -2.83
CA GLY A 343 49.45 8.79 -1.40
C GLY A 343 48.75 9.89 -0.61
N SER A 344 47.66 10.47 -1.11
CA SER A 344 46.88 11.46 -0.40
C SER A 344 45.40 11.19 -0.56
N GLY A 345 44.67 11.37 0.50
CA GLY A 345 43.24 11.13 0.57
C GLY A 345 42.49 12.21 1.34
N PRO A 346 41.20 12.04 1.57
CA PRO A 346 40.42 12.93 2.43
C PRO A 346 40.89 12.92 3.86
N PHE A 347 41.58 11.88 4.27
CA PHE A 347 42.33 11.78 5.52
C PHE A 347 43.56 10.89 5.31
N ILE A 348 44.55 11.03 6.16
CA ILE A 348 45.69 10.13 6.27
C ILE A 348 45.73 9.56 7.70
N GLU A 349 46.12 8.29 7.81
CA GLU A 349 46.18 7.59 9.09
C GLU A 349 47.52 6.94 9.26
N PHE A 350 48.09 7.06 10.44
CA PHE A 350 49.38 6.50 10.80
C PHE A 350 49.27 5.70 12.07
N THR A 351 49.91 4.55 12.10
CA THR A 351 50.08 3.72 13.26
C THR A 351 51.53 3.77 13.71
N PHE A 352 51.80 3.77 15.01
CA PHE A 352 53.12 3.76 15.57
C PHE A 352 53.14 3.00 16.92
N VAL A 353 54.34 2.74 17.43
CA VAL A 353 54.49 2.06 18.74
C VAL A 353 53.79 2.89 19.82
N GLU A 354 52.95 2.25 20.61
CA GLU A 354 52.21 2.90 21.70
C GLU A 354 53.12 3.71 22.61
N GLN A 355 52.80 4.99 22.80
CA GLN A 355 53.55 5.94 23.65
C GLN A 355 52.61 6.67 24.59
N ASN A 356 52.97 6.74 25.86
CA ASN A 356 52.24 7.51 26.86
C ASN A 356 52.57 9.00 26.74
N VAL A 357 51.63 9.79 26.25
CA VAL A 357 51.80 11.23 26.04
C VAL A 357 50.57 12.00 26.46
N ARG A 358 50.74 13.24 26.92
CA ARG A 358 49.65 14.19 27.15
C ARG A 358 49.56 15.23 26.02
N PHE A 359 50.73 15.70 25.55
CA PHE A 359 50.78 16.71 24.49
C PHE A 359 51.21 16.07 23.18
N VAL A 360 50.49 16.37 22.09
CA VAL A 360 50.86 15.93 20.76
C VAL A 360 51.04 17.18 19.88
N GLN A 361 52.23 17.31 19.28
CA GLN A 361 52.56 18.43 18.42
C GLN A 361 52.78 17.99 16.98
N LEU A 362 52.11 18.69 16.07
CA LEU A 362 52.27 18.55 14.65
C LEU A 362 53.16 19.68 14.14
N LEU A 363 54.27 19.33 13.49
CA LEU A 363 55.26 20.27 12.98
C LEU A 363 55.51 19.99 11.49
N ALA A 364 54.99 20.88 10.64
CA ALA A 364 55.20 20.82 9.20
C ALA A 364 56.64 21.29 8.88
N GLN A 365 57.35 20.49 8.11
CA GLN A 365 58.70 20.81 7.61
C GLN A 365 58.61 21.48 6.23
N GLU A 366 57.74 21.00 5.38
CA GLU A 366 57.47 21.49 4.03
C GLU A 366 55.96 21.73 3.85
N GLY A 367 55.62 22.70 3.02
CA GLY A 367 54.22 23.02 2.71
C GLY A 367 53.62 22.01 1.77
N ASN A 368 52.35 22.19 1.45
CA ASN A 368 51.67 21.40 0.46
C ASN A 368 51.74 22.12 -0.91
N ASP A 369 52.48 21.57 -1.86
CA ASP A 369 52.63 22.08 -3.22
C ASP A 369 51.42 21.78 -4.10
N SER A 370 50.30 21.34 -3.53
CA SER A 370 49.09 20.98 -4.28
C SER A 370 48.37 22.18 -4.94
N MET A 371 48.88 23.40 -4.73
CA MET A 371 48.43 24.59 -5.46
C MET A 371 49.46 24.90 -6.58
N PRO A 372 49.18 24.60 -7.86
CA PRO A 372 50.19 24.68 -8.93
C PRO A 372 50.54 26.08 -9.36
N LEU A 373 49.99 27.13 -8.76
CA LEU A 373 50.15 28.49 -9.24
C LEU A 373 51.30 29.28 -8.59
N ASN A 374 51.75 28.86 -7.36
CA ASN A 374 52.86 29.56 -6.70
C ASN A 374 53.43 28.71 -5.57
N PRO A 375 54.70 28.21 -5.63
CA PRO A 375 55.32 27.36 -4.60
C PRO A 375 55.49 28.03 -3.23
N THR A 376 55.30 29.37 -3.17
CA THR A 376 55.38 30.16 -1.95
C THR A 376 54.05 30.34 -1.26
N GLU A 377 52.95 29.94 -1.89
CA GLU A 377 51.59 30.15 -1.37
C GLU A 377 50.98 28.86 -0.76
N PHE A 378 51.75 28.10 -0.02
CA PHE A 378 51.21 26.95 0.69
C PHE A 378 50.45 27.36 1.95
N ARG A 379 49.46 26.56 2.33
CA ARG A 379 48.74 26.62 3.60
C ARG A 379 48.77 25.26 4.26
N ILE A 380 48.89 25.24 5.59
CA ILE A 380 48.76 24.04 6.38
C ILE A 380 47.42 24.09 7.09
N GLY A 381 46.73 22.99 7.14
CA GLY A 381 45.48 22.92 7.88
C GLY A 381 44.87 21.54 7.88
N PHE A 382 43.93 21.41 8.78
CA PHE A 382 43.23 20.15 9.01
C PHE A 382 41.75 20.43 9.28
N ALA A 383 40.88 19.59 8.77
CA ALA A 383 39.47 19.62 9.15
C ALA A 383 39.29 19.02 10.55
N GLU A 384 40.05 17.96 10.87
CA GLU A 384 40.02 17.30 12.19
C GLU A 384 41.32 16.57 12.42
N VAL A 385 41.72 16.46 13.71
CA VAL A 385 42.87 15.66 14.20
C VAL A 385 42.35 14.65 15.22
N GLU A 386 42.38 13.39 14.90
CA GLU A 386 41.97 12.31 15.79
C GLU A 386 43.21 11.60 16.35
N LEU A 387 43.24 11.38 17.64
CA LEU A 387 44.32 10.65 18.36
C LEU A 387 43.71 9.45 19.07
N PHE A 388 44.21 8.27 18.74
CA PHE A 388 43.59 7.04 19.23
C PHE A 388 44.42 6.38 20.33
N SER A 389 43.73 6.10 21.42
CA SER A 389 44.17 5.27 22.51
C SER A 389 43.25 4.05 22.60
N ARG A 390 43.78 2.86 22.40
CA ARG A 390 43.01 1.59 22.46
C ARG A 390 41.71 1.66 21.63
N GLY A 391 41.81 2.17 20.42
CA GLY A 391 40.69 2.28 19.48
C GLY A 391 39.74 3.47 19.69
N LYS A 392 39.90 4.25 20.77
CA LYS A 392 39.06 5.40 21.10
C LYS A 392 39.76 6.72 20.74
N ASN A 393 39.09 7.63 20.01
CA ASN A 393 39.60 8.99 19.83
C ASN A 393 39.56 9.76 21.15
N VAL A 394 40.74 10.08 21.68
CA VAL A 394 40.91 10.82 22.95
C VAL A 394 41.19 12.31 22.74
N ALA A 395 41.34 12.75 21.47
CA ALA A 395 41.49 14.16 21.14
C ALA A 395 40.16 14.90 21.08
N MET A 396 39.02 14.20 21.00
CA MET A 396 37.72 14.81 20.85
C MET A 396 37.41 15.81 21.96
N GLY A 397 37.13 17.06 21.57
CA GLY A 397 36.82 18.18 22.47
C GLY A 397 38.02 18.70 23.27
N LYS A 398 39.25 18.24 22.96
CA LYS A 398 40.46 18.67 23.65
C LYS A 398 40.99 19.99 23.10
N PRO A 399 41.63 20.84 23.94
CA PRO A 399 42.14 22.13 23.51
C PRO A 399 43.31 21.98 22.56
N ALA A 400 43.26 22.68 21.44
CA ALA A 400 44.40 22.86 20.55
C ALA A 400 45.01 24.25 20.73
N GLN A 401 46.32 24.33 20.63
CA GLN A 401 47.11 25.57 20.80
C GLN A 401 48.09 25.75 19.65
N MET A 402 48.27 27.00 19.26
CA MET A 402 49.24 27.38 18.24
C MET A 402 49.90 28.70 18.65
N LYS A 403 51.22 28.77 18.49
CA LYS A 403 51.95 30.02 18.66
C LYS A 403 51.80 30.90 17.42
N TYR A 404 50.90 31.88 17.46
CA TYR A 404 50.63 32.78 16.36
C TYR A 404 50.99 34.20 16.70
N THR A 405 51.56 34.96 15.72
CA THR A 405 51.99 36.33 15.93
C THR A 405 50.92 37.36 15.59
N GLN A 406 49.91 37.03 14.80
CA GLN A 406 48.77 37.87 14.46
C GLN A 406 47.52 37.06 14.12
N LEU A 407 46.48 37.20 14.94
CA LEU A 407 45.15 36.60 14.74
C LEU A 407 44.22 37.66 14.14
N GLU A 408 44.22 37.85 12.82
CA GLU A 408 43.21 38.71 12.17
C GLU A 408 41.93 37.99 11.77
N TRP A 409 41.96 36.68 11.68
CA TRP A 409 40.75 35.88 11.34
C TRP A 409 40.65 34.70 12.29
N MET A 410 39.78 34.81 13.30
CA MET A 410 39.51 33.77 14.29
C MET A 410 38.82 32.56 13.65
N GLN A 411 39.59 31.71 12.98
CA GLN A 411 39.16 30.31 12.81
C GLN A 411 39.42 29.61 14.17
N SER A 412 38.36 29.00 14.72
CA SER A 412 38.46 28.38 16.04
C SER A 412 39.35 27.14 15.98
N LEU A 413 40.44 27.13 16.74
CA LEU A 413 41.27 25.93 16.92
C LEU A 413 40.47 24.73 17.50
N SER A 414 39.30 25.02 18.09
CA SER A 414 38.38 23.96 18.56
C SER A 414 37.80 23.12 17.41
N ALA A 415 37.79 23.62 16.19
CA ALA A 415 37.38 22.85 15.02
C ALA A 415 38.31 21.67 14.68
N LEU A 416 39.55 21.68 15.24
CA LEU A 416 40.50 20.59 15.03
C LEU A 416 40.21 19.31 15.84
N THR A 417 39.28 19.39 16.81
CA THR A 417 38.98 18.30 17.72
C THR A 417 37.49 18.20 18.06
N ASP A 418 36.63 18.85 17.28
CA ASP A 418 35.16 18.88 17.53
C ASP A 418 34.41 17.63 17.04
N GLY A 419 35.12 16.71 16.37
CA GLY A 419 34.57 15.49 15.82
C GLY A 419 33.74 15.67 14.55
N SER A 420 33.98 16.78 13.83
CA SER A 420 33.22 17.14 12.64
C SER A 420 34.14 17.60 11.51
N ASN A 421 33.68 17.45 10.29
CA ASN A 421 34.31 18.03 9.09
C ASN A 421 33.35 18.98 8.36
N LEU A 422 33.70 19.42 7.16
CA LEU A 422 32.86 20.28 6.32
C LEU A 422 31.49 19.63 5.99
N TYR A 423 31.38 18.32 6.05
CA TYR A 423 30.21 17.51 5.67
C TYR A 423 29.42 16.97 6.87
N GLY A 424 29.81 17.33 8.09
CA GLY A 424 29.12 16.93 9.32
C GLY A 424 29.99 16.09 10.27
N LYS A 425 29.33 15.34 11.15
CA LYS A 425 29.98 14.54 12.18
C LYS A 425 30.84 13.42 11.57
N LEU A 426 32.04 13.26 12.07
CA LEU A 426 32.91 12.13 11.72
C LEU A 426 32.41 10.84 12.38
N LEU A 427 32.43 9.76 11.62
CA LEU A 427 32.04 8.43 12.06
C LEU A 427 33.26 7.50 12.15
N PRO A 428 33.22 6.46 12.99
CA PRO A 428 34.14 5.35 12.86
C PRO A 428 34.12 4.82 11.40
N ILE A 429 35.30 4.48 10.87
CA ILE A 429 35.42 4.09 9.44
C ILE A 429 34.50 2.92 9.10
N ARG A 430 34.39 1.93 9.98
CA ARG A 430 33.50 0.79 9.78
C ARG A 430 32.06 1.21 9.68
N ASP A 431 31.56 1.98 10.65
CA ASP A 431 30.18 2.44 10.69
C ASP A 431 29.83 3.27 9.45
N TRP A 432 30.78 4.14 9.04
CA TRP A 432 30.62 4.93 7.83
C TRP A 432 30.52 4.08 6.56
N LEU A 433 31.39 3.06 6.40
CA LEU A 433 31.35 2.15 5.25
C LEU A 433 30.09 1.28 5.25
N GLU A 434 29.64 0.81 6.41
CA GLU A 434 28.36 0.09 6.58
C GLU A 434 27.17 0.95 6.18
N GLU A 435 27.15 2.23 6.56
CA GLU A 435 26.10 3.18 6.16
C GLU A 435 26.09 3.45 4.65
N LEU A 436 27.26 3.58 4.01
CA LEU A 436 27.36 3.73 2.56
C LEU A 436 26.85 2.50 1.83
N ALA A 437 27.18 1.31 2.32
CA ALA A 437 26.68 0.06 1.76
C ALA A 437 25.16 -0.07 1.91
N LEU A 438 24.64 0.21 3.11
CA LEU A 438 23.21 0.17 3.40
C LEU A 438 22.44 1.18 2.53
N ARG A 439 22.94 2.42 2.44
CA ARG A 439 22.35 3.44 1.54
C ARG A 439 22.24 2.93 0.11
N HIS A 440 23.30 2.32 -0.39
CA HIS A 440 23.32 1.79 -1.76
C HIS A 440 22.24 0.71 -1.97
N GLU A 441 22.08 -0.21 -1.02
CA GLU A 441 21.04 -1.23 -1.12
C GLU A 441 19.61 -0.63 -1.04
N LEU A 442 19.40 0.34 -0.14
CA LEU A 442 18.12 1.04 -0.04
C LEU A 442 17.81 1.87 -1.31
N GLU A 443 18.81 2.55 -1.88
CA GLU A 443 18.66 3.29 -3.14
C GLU A 443 18.40 2.37 -4.35
N LYS A 444 18.83 1.12 -4.32
CA LYS A 444 18.46 0.09 -5.31
C LYS A 444 17.05 -0.46 -5.08
N GLU A 445 16.69 -0.73 -3.83
CA GLU A 445 15.39 -1.31 -3.46
C GLU A 445 14.24 -0.31 -3.69
N ARG A 446 14.42 0.95 -3.30
CA ARG A 446 13.42 2.01 -3.38
C ARG A 446 12.71 2.12 -4.74
N PRO A 447 13.42 2.25 -5.88
CA PRO A 447 12.76 2.36 -7.19
C PRO A 447 11.95 1.11 -7.58
N LEU A 448 12.36 -0.08 -7.13
CA LEU A 448 11.64 -1.32 -7.38
C LEU A 448 10.30 -1.32 -6.65
N ILE A 449 10.29 -0.93 -5.37
CA ILE A 449 9.07 -0.81 -4.56
C ILE A 449 8.14 0.27 -5.15
N VAL A 450 8.68 1.43 -5.53
CA VAL A 450 7.90 2.51 -6.15
C VAL A 450 7.29 2.06 -7.48
N ALA A 451 8.03 1.31 -8.29
CA ALA A 451 7.53 0.78 -9.56
C ALA A 451 6.37 -0.20 -9.34
N GLU A 452 6.52 -1.14 -8.38
CA GLU A 452 5.47 -2.11 -8.05
C GLU A 452 4.22 -1.43 -7.44
N LEU A 453 4.40 -0.47 -6.54
CA LEU A 453 3.30 0.35 -5.99
C LEU A 453 2.53 1.07 -7.11
N ASN A 454 3.25 1.75 -8.01
CA ASN A 454 2.63 2.44 -9.14
C ASN A 454 1.84 1.49 -10.05
N GLN A 455 2.36 0.30 -10.30
CA GLN A 455 1.68 -0.72 -11.09
C GLN A 455 0.39 -1.20 -10.40
N ARG A 456 0.45 -1.46 -9.08
CA ARG A 456 -0.73 -1.88 -8.31
C ARG A 456 -1.79 -0.79 -8.22
N TYR A 457 -1.40 0.44 -7.97
CA TYR A 457 -2.32 1.59 -7.98
C TYR A 457 -2.96 1.80 -9.36
N ALA A 458 -2.19 1.66 -10.43
CA ALA A 458 -2.74 1.74 -11.79
C ALA A 458 -3.77 0.63 -12.05
N ARG A 459 -3.48 -0.62 -11.65
CA ARG A 459 -4.43 -1.76 -11.75
C ARG A 459 -5.68 -1.52 -10.90
N GLN A 460 -5.53 -1.01 -9.69
CA GLN A 460 -6.66 -0.68 -8.80
C GLN A 460 -7.53 0.42 -9.39
N LYS A 461 -6.94 1.50 -9.89
CA LYS A 461 -7.64 2.59 -10.57
C LYS A 461 -8.39 2.12 -11.81
N GLN A 462 -7.80 1.22 -12.58
CA GLN A 462 -8.45 0.60 -13.73
C GLN A 462 -9.66 -0.26 -13.30
N ARG A 463 -9.51 -1.10 -12.26
CA ARG A 463 -10.61 -1.91 -11.71
C ARG A 463 -11.75 -1.02 -11.21
N LEU A 464 -11.46 0.04 -10.48
CA LEU A 464 -12.47 1.00 -10.03
C LEU A 464 -13.20 1.66 -11.20
N ARG A 465 -12.49 2.07 -12.26
CA ARG A 465 -13.13 2.60 -13.48
C ARG A 465 -14.06 1.59 -14.14
N ILE A 466 -13.64 0.34 -14.27
CA ILE A 466 -14.47 -0.72 -14.82
C ILE A 466 -15.72 -0.92 -13.95
N MET A 467 -15.56 -0.99 -12.62
CA MET A 467 -16.68 -1.13 -11.69
C MET A 467 -17.66 0.05 -11.77
N THR A 468 -17.18 1.28 -11.89
CA THR A 468 -18.06 2.46 -12.06
C THR A 468 -18.82 2.41 -13.38
N TRP A 469 -18.16 2.07 -14.49
CA TRP A 469 -18.84 1.93 -15.78
C TRP A 469 -19.86 0.79 -15.82
N THR A 470 -19.55 -0.35 -15.19
CA THR A 470 -20.49 -1.47 -15.06
C THR A 470 -21.70 -1.09 -14.19
N ALA A 471 -21.50 -0.36 -13.09
CA ALA A 471 -22.60 0.13 -12.26
C ALA A 471 -23.50 1.12 -13.02
N ILE A 472 -22.92 2.04 -13.79
CA ILE A 472 -23.68 2.97 -14.66
C ILE A 472 -24.47 2.21 -15.74
N ALA A 473 -23.84 1.24 -16.42
CA ALA A 473 -24.51 0.43 -17.42
C ALA A 473 -25.68 -0.36 -16.83
N PHE A 474 -25.50 -0.90 -15.61
CA PHE A 474 -26.55 -1.61 -14.89
C PHE A 474 -27.72 -0.69 -14.52
N ALA A 475 -27.44 0.51 -14.02
CA ALA A 475 -28.45 1.52 -13.70
C ALA A 475 -29.26 1.94 -14.97
N ILE A 476 -28.57 2.15 -16.10
CA ILE A 476 -29.21 2.45 -17.38
C ILE A 476 -30.09 1.28 -17.83
N SER A 477 -29.64 0.03 -17.70
CA SER A 477 -30.40 -1.16 -18.05
C SER A 477 -31.68 -1.29 -17.23
N ILE A 478 -31.62 -1.03 -15.91
CA ILE A 478 -32.82 -0.99 -15.05
C ILE A 478 -33.78 0.10 -15.51
N GLY A 479 -33.30 1.30 -15.77
CA GLY A 479 -34.13 2.40 -16.29
C GLY A 479 -34.83 2.03 -17.59
N PHE A 480 -34.11 1.38 -18.50
CA PHE A 480 -34.65 0.92 -19.77
C PHE A 480 -35.73 -0.16 -19.58
N LEU A 481 -35.54 -1.11 -18.67
CA LEU A 481 -36.55 -2.13 -18.34
C LEU A 481 -37.82 -1.50 -17.77
N ILE A 482 -37.71 -0.52 -16.89
CA ILE A 482 -38.88 0.23 -16.36
C ILE A 482 -39.62 0.95 -17.47
N LEU A 483 -38.90 1.59 -18.40
CA LEU A 483 -39.51 2.26 -19.53
C LEU A 483 -40.25 1.29 -20.49
N ILE A 484 -39.66 0.12 -20.75
CA ILE A 484 -40.30 -0.94 -21.55
C ILE A 484 -41.60 -1.39 -20.86
N GLU A 485 -41.52 -1.70 -19.57
CA GLU A 485 -42.71 -2.14 -18.82
C GLU A 485 -43.81 -1.08 -18.85
N ARG A 486 -43.49 0.18 -18.62
CA ARG A 486 -44.43 1.30 -18.71
C ARG A 486 -45.06 1.41 -20.10
N ASN A 487 -44.24 1.27 -21.14
CA ASN A 487 -44.73 1.35 -22.53
C ASN A 487 -45.69 0.18 -22.88
N LEU A 488 -45.35 -1.04 -22.40
CA LEU A 488 -46.22 -2.21 -22.56
C LEU A 488 -47.55 -2.03 -21.82
N ARG A 489 -47.55 -1.48 -20.60
CA ARG A 489 -48.78 -1.18 -19.84
C ARG A 489 -49.65 -0.16 -20.57
N LEU A 490 -49.06 0.91 -21.10
CA LEU A 490 -49.80 1.92 -21.89
C LEU A 490 -50.40 1.33 -23.16
N LYS A 491 -49.64 0.53 -23.93
CA LYS A 491 -50.17 -0.13 -25.15
C LYS A 491 -51.32 -1.08 -24.84
N ASN A 492 -51.25 -1.84 -23.74
CA ASN A 492 -52.32 -2.72 -23.32
C ASN A 492 -53.59 -1.95 -22.91
N ALA A 493 -53.45 -0.83 -22.20
CA ALA A 493 -54.57 0.02 -21.82
C ALA A 493 -55.26 0.59 -23.05
N VAL A 494 -54.52 1.08 -24.06
CA VAL A 494 -55.05 1.59 -25.32
C VAL A 494 -55.79 0.49 -26.09
N ARG A 495 -55.24 -0.74 -26.21
CA ARG A 495 -55.87 -1.88 -26.87
C ARG A 495 -57.18 -2.27 -26.20
N ILE A 496 -57.26 -2.24 -24.87
CA ILE A 496 -58.49 -2.53 -24.12
C ILE A 496 -59.55 -1.47 -24.45
N LYS A 497 -59.20 -0.18 -24.41
CA LYS A 497 -60.12 0.92 -24.77
C LYS A 497 -60.63 0.80 -26.16
N GLN A 498 -59.77 0.48 -27.16
CA GLN A 498 -60.16 0.28 -28.55
C GLN A 498 -61.14 -0.90 -28.73
N ARG A 499 -60.90 -2.05 -28.05
CA ARG A 499 -61.81 -3.20 -28.09
C ARG A 499 -63.19 -2.88 -27.50
N ILE A 500 -63.23 -2.17 -26.37
CA ILE A 500 -64.48 -1.75 -25.75
C ILE A 500 -65.26 -0.81 -26.68
N ALA A 501 -64.59 0.16 -27.29
CA ALA A 501 -65.20 1.10 -28.23
C ALA A 501 -65.73 0.39 -29.46
N ALA A 502 -65.01 -0.57 -30.03
CA ALA A 502 -65.48 -1.34 -31.23
C ALA A 502 -66.67 -2.20 -30.85
N ASN A 503 -66.61 -2.95 -29.75
CA ASN A 503 -67.75 -3.79 -29.33
C ASN A 503 -68.99 -2.95 -29.01
N LEU A 504 -68.84 -1.78 -28.42
CA LEU A 504 -69.91 -0.84 -28.12
C LEU A 504 -70.54 -0.32 -29.41
N HIS A 505 -69.67 0.05 -30.37
CA HIS A 505 -70.14 0.57 -31.66
C HIS A 505 -71.03 -0.47 -32.46
N ASP A 506 -70.50 -1.72 -32.50
CA ASP A 506 -71.18 -2.81 -33.23
C ASP A 506 -72.52 -3.20 -32.60
N GLU A 507 -72.51 -3.34 -31.23
CA GLU A 507 -73.75 -3.76 -30.52
C GLU A 507 -74.78 -2.64 -30.43
N LEU A 508 -74.40 -1.38 -30.23
CA LEU A 508 -75.27 -0.22 -30.26
C LEU A 508 -75.80 0.02 -31.68
N GLY A 509 -74.89 -0.05 -32.67
CA GLY A 509 -75.28 0.15 -34.07
C GLY A 509 -76.30 -0.86 -34.51
N ALA A 510 -76.11 -2.15 -34.23
CA ALA A 510 -77.03 -3.22 -34.58
C ALA A 510 -78.41 -3.07 -33.89
N ASN A 511 -78.36 -2.77 -32.57
CA ASN A 511 -79.64 -2.62 -31.82
C ASN A 511 -80.44 -1.35 -32.22
N LEU A 512 -79.72 -0.22 -32.42
CA LEU A 512 -80.42 1.00 -32.94
C LEU A 512 -80.99 0.80 -34.33
N HIS A 513 -80.28 0.05 -35.19
CA HIS A 513 -80.79 -0.28 -36.52
C HIS A 513 -82.05 -1.18 -36.46
N ALA A 514 -82.01 -2.17 -35.53
CA ALA A 514 -83.21 -3.05 -35.34
C ALA A 514 -84.40 -2.26 -34.78
N ILE A 515 -84.17 -1.36 -33.79
CA ILE A 515 -85.22 -0.45 -33.30
C ILE A 515 -85.75 0.41 -34.43
N GLY A 516 -84.90 0.96 -35.28
CA GLY A 516 -85.32 1.77 -36.44
C GLY A 516 -86.14 0.98 -37.52
N MET A 517 -85.79 -0.30 -37.73
CA MET A 517 -86.55 -1.18 -38.58
C MET A 517 -87.95 -1.53 -38.04
N LEU A 518 -87.96 -1.93 -36.75
CA LEU A 518 -89.18 -2.24 -36.05
C LEU A 518 -90.14 -1.02 -35.97
N GLY A 519 -89.58 0.18 -35.69
CA GLY A 519 -90.30 1.43 -35.70
C GLY A 519 -90.96 1.75 -37.06
N ARG A 520 -90.24 1.45 -38.13
CA ARG A 520 -90.81 1.57 -39.51
C ARG A 520 -91.88 0.55 -39.77
N LEU A 521 -91.85 -0.64 -39.22
CA LEU A 521 -92.90 -1.66 -39.30
C LEU A 521 -94.17 -1.17 -38.56
N VAL A 522 -94.04 -0.64 -37.35
CA VAL A 522 -95.15 -0.06 -36.58
C VAL A 522 -95.82 1.07 -37.34
N THR A 523 -95.04 1.93 -38.00
CA THR A 523 -95.68 3.05 -38.81
C THR A 523 -96.32 2.60 -40.10
N ARG A 524 -95.95 1.40 -40.64
CA ARG A 524 -96.54 0.84 -41.88
C ARG A 524 -97.71 -0.10 -41.65
N SER A 525 -97.84 -0.69 -40.48
CA SER A 525 -98.92 -1.63 -40.16
C SER A 525 -100.20 -0.87 -39.79
N LYS A 526 -100.91 -0.33 -40.80
CA LYS A 526 -102.20 0.33 -40.61
C LYS A 526 -103.37 -0.63 -40.45
N GLN A 527 -103.22 -1.96 -40.44
CA GLN A 527 -104.32 -2.95 -40.46
C GLN A 527 -104.20 -4.08 -39.42
N SER A 528 -103.26 -4.17 -38.51
CA SER A 528 -103.22 -5.18 -37.46
C SER A 528 -102.65 -4.59 -36.18
N GLU A 529 -103.57 -4.37 -35.19
CA GLU A 529 -103.16 -3.92 -33.81
C GLU A 529 -102.21 -4.91 -33.08
N VAL A 530 -102.32 -6.21 -33.43
CA VAL A 530 -101.53 -7.27 -32.81
C VAL A 530 -100.03 -7.20 -33.26
N GLU A 531 -99.77 -7.02 -34.57
CA GLU A 531 -98.43 -6.87 -35.12
C GLU A 531 -97.69 -5.59 -34.64
N ALA A 532 -98.46 -4.51 -34.50
CA ALA A 532 -97.94 -3.26 -33.96
C ALA A 532 -97.54 -3.40 -32.47
N SER A 533 -98.37 -4.11 -31.65
CA SER A 533 -98.08 -4.39 -30.24
C SER A 533 -96.86 -5.27 -30.05
N GLU A 534 -96.67 -6.35 -30.85
CA GLU A 534 -95.49 -7.20 -30.83
C GLU A 534 -94.25 -6.44 -31.24
N ALA A 535 -94.27 -5.57 -32.20
CA ALA A 535 -93.13 -4.77 -32.62
C ALA A 535 -92.71 -3.72 -31.57
N VAL A 536 -93.69 -3.10 -30.86
CA VAL A 536 -93.45 -2.19 -29.77
C VAL A 536 -92.81 -2.95 -28.59
N GLU A 537 -93.31 -4.16 -28.27
CA GLU A 537 -92.73 -4.98 -27.20
C GLU A 537 -91.30 -5.37 -27.46
N ARG A 538 -90.97 -5.76 -28.74
CA ARG A 538 -89.62 -6.03 -29.19
C ARG A 538 -88.70 -4.79 -29.15
N ILE A 539 -89.22 -3.60 -29.51
CA ILE A 539 -88.50 -2.34 -29.40
C ILE A 539 -88.12 -2.07 -27.90
N CYS A 540 -89.05 -2.27 -26.97
CA CYS A 540 -88.83 -2.12 -25.57
C CYS A 540 -87.78 -3.11 -25.05
N GLU A 541 -87.82 -4.40 -25.49
CA GLU A 541 -86.87 -5.42 -25.16
C GLU A 541 -85.44 -5.09 -25.63
N ILE A 542 -85.29 -4.66 -26.90
CA ILE A 542 -84.01 -4.24 -27.49
C ILE A 542 -83.47 -2.99 -26.76
N ALA A 543 -84.34 -2.00 -26.50
CA ALA A 543 -83.96 -0.78 -25.78
C ALA A 543 -83.45 -1.07 -24.34
N GLU A 544 -84.18 -1.96 -23.63
CA GLU A 544 -83.74 -2.41 -22.31
C GLU A 544 -82.34 -3.16 -22.33
N ARG A 545 -82.24 -4.05 -23.34
CA ARG A 545 -80.93 -4.79 -23.54
C ARG A 545 -79.83 -3.84 -23.90
N THR A 546 -80.01 -2.87 -24.76
CA THR A 546 -79.06 -1.84 -25.14
C THR A 546 -78.66 -0.98 -23.96
N SER A 547 -79.60 -0.56 -23.12
CA SER A 547 -79.39 0.19 -21.90
C SER A 547 -78.52 -0.59 -20.89
N LYS A 548 -78.76 -1.92 -20.77
CA LYS A 548 -77.95 -2.82 -19.90
C LYS A 548 -76.54 -2.94 -20.41
N VAL A 549 -76.31 -3.09 -21.69
CA VAL A 549 -74.97 -3.18 -22.32
C VAL A 549 -74.21 -1.86 -22.19
N THR A 550 -74.88 -0.73 -22.45
CA THR A 550 -74.27 0.61 -22.32
C THR A 550 -73.83 0.86 -20.89
N ARG A 551 -74.71 0.59 -19.92
CA ARG A 551 -74.28 0.69 -18.47
C ARG A 551 -73.13 -0.22 -18.09
N HIS A 552 -73.13 -1.44 -18.68
CA HIS A 552 -71.98 -2.37 -18.39
C HIS A 552 -70.64 -1.82 -18.94
N CYS A 553 -70.69 -1.26 -20.18
CA CYS A 553 -69.48 -0.66 -20.77
C CYS A 553 -69.06 0.64 -20.09
N THR A 554 -70.00 1.48 -19.64
CA THR A 554 -69.68 2.69 -18.86
C THR A 554 -69.08 2.33 -17.53
N ASN A 555 -69.59 1.33 -16.81
CA ASN A 555 -69.04 0.84 -15.59
C ASN A 555 -67.64 0.24 -15.76
N LEU A 556 -67.33 -0.43 -16.88
CA LEU A 556 -66.00 -0.93 -17.22
C LEU A 556 -64.99 0.21 -17.50
N LEU A 557 -65.45 1.31 -18.09
CA LEU A 557 -64.64 2.50 -18.34
C LEU A 557 -64.39 3.33 -17.08
N GLU A 558 -65.38 3.40 -16.21
CA GLU A 558 -65.30 4.10 -14.90
C GLU A 558 -64.52 3.29 -13.88
N SER A 559 -64.38 1.97 -14.04
CA SER A 559 -63.65 1.09 -13.10
C SER A 559 -62.14 1.42 -12.92
N ASN A 560 -61.59 2.31 -13.73
CA ASN A 560 -60.26 2.87 -13.48
C ASN A 560 -60.22 3.86 -12.31
N ILE A 561 -61.38 4.25 -11.76
CA ILE A 561 -61.49 5.24 -10.68
C ILE A 561 -61.82 4.56 -9.34
N ILE A 562 -62.28 3.29 -9.37
CA ILE A 562 -62.66 2.52 -8.16
C ILE A 562 -61.38 1.84 -7.60
N GLY A 563 -60.60 2.60 -6.88
CA GLY A 563 -59.30 2.13 -6.44
C GLY A 563 -59.15 1.74 -5.00
N GLU A 564 -59.91 2.21 -4.02
CA GLU A 564 -59.28 2.18 -2.68
C GLU A 564 -60.07 1.51 -1.57
N ASN A 565 -61.43 1.52 -1.49
CA ASN A 565 -62.09 0.83 -0.38
C ASN A 565 -63.44 0.19 -0.76
N ILE A 566 -63.49 -1.17 -0.69
CA ILE A 566 -64.70 -1.96 -0.97
C ILE A 566 -65.84 -1.57 0.00
N ALA A 567 -65.51 -1.43 1.28
CA ALA A 567 -66.51 -1.13 2.34
C ALA A 567 -67.16 0.26 2.15
N GLU A 568 -66.35 1.27 1.80
CA GLU A 568 -66.84 2.62 1.54
C GLU A 568 -67.75 2.68 0.35
N GLU A 569 -67.40 1.95 -0.72
CA GLU A 569 -68.22 1.92 -1.93
C GLU A 569 -69.54 1.20 -1.70
N ILE A 570 -69.55 0.05 -1.01
CA ILE A 570 -70.78 -0.65 -0.57
C ILE A 570 -71.60 0.26 0.32
N LYS A 571 -71.01 0.98 1.27
CA LYS A 571 -71.69 1.93 2.14
C LYS A 571 -72.36 3.08 1.37
N ARG A 572 -71.64 3.65 0.40
CA ARG A 572 -72.14 4.73 -0.48
C ARG A 572 -73.31 4.27 -1.32
N ASP A 573 -73.16 3.08 -1.94
CA ASP A 573 -74.21 2.49 -2.77
C ASP A 573 -75.46 2.12 -1.99
N SER A 574 -75.29 1.59 -0.77
CA SER A 574 -76.37 1.25 0.15
C SER A 574 -77.13 2.49 0.57
N SER A 575 -76.41 3.54 1.02
CA SER A 575 -77.05 4.81 1.41
C SER A 575 -77.85 5.47 0.30
N ARG A 576 -77.37 5.31 -0.98
CA ARG A 576 -78.02 5.90 -2.14
C ARG A 576 -79.27 5.11 -2.60
N LEU A 577 -79.18 3.76 -2.54
CA LEU A 577 -80.25 2.89 -3.06
C LEU A 577 -81.39 2.66 -2.07
N LEU A 578 -81.05 2.72 -0.75
CA LEU A 578 -81.96 2.43 0.36
C LEU A 578 -82.43 3.68 1.11
N ALA A 579 -82.45 4.84 0.44
CA ALA A 579 -82.87 6.08 1.06
C ALA A 579 -84.30 5.93 1.56
N GLY A 580 -84.51 5.99 2.89
CA GLY A 580 -85.85 5.86 3.55
C GLY A 580 -86.13 4.45 4.13
N LEU A 581 -85.21 3.50 4.05
CA LEU A 581 -85.32 2.19 4.68
C LEU A 581 -84.27 2.06 5.81
N GLU A 582 -84.61 1.30 6.87
CA GLU A 582 -83.58 0.98 7.90
C GLU A 582 -82.54 0.02 7.33
N HIS A 583 -81.31 0.41 7.46
CA HIS A 583 -80.19 -0.37 6.93
C HIS A 583 -79.06 -0.51 7.92
N ASP A 584 -78.74 -1.75 8.27
CA ASP A 584 -77.61 -2.09 9.10
C ASP A 584 -76.44 -2.63 8.24
N LEU A 585 -75.20 -2.13 8.49
CA LEU A 585 -74.00 -2.47 7.77
C LEU A 585 -72.94 -2.98 8.76
N ASP A 586 -72.55 -4.24 8.64
CA ASP A 586 -71.48 -4.88 9.44
C ASP A 586 -70.31 -5.33 8.51
N PHE A 587 -69.16 -4.72 8.73
CA PHE A 587 -67.93 -5.04 8.02
C PHE A 587 -66.89 -5.64 8.99
N GLN A 588 -66.39 -6.85 8.69
CA GLN A 588 -65.42 -7.55 9.48
C GLN A 588 -64.21 -8.03 8.64
N GLY A 589 -62.97 -7.83 9.14
CA GLY A 589 -61.74 -8.24 8.50
C GLY A 589 -61.36 -7.35 7.30
N GLU A 590 -61.56 -6.03 7.42
CA GLU A 590 -61.25 -5.07 6.36
C GLU A 590 -59.80 -5.10 5.92
N GLU A 591 -58.86 -5.42 6.84
CA GLU A 591 -57.41 -5.59 6.56
C GLU A 591 -57.12 -6.68 5.52
N HIS A 592 -58.14 -7.51 5.25
CA HIS A 592 -58.02 -8.59 4.26
C HIS A 592 -58.65 -8.25 2.92
N PHE A 593 -59.31 -7.09 2.74
CA PHE A 593 -59.93 -6.70 1.46
C PHE A 593 -58.92 -6.51 0.34
N GLU A 594 -57.69 -6.13 0.65
CA GLU A 594 -56.64 -6.02 -0.37
C GLU A 594 -56.35 -7.34 -1.11
N ARG A 595 -56.66 -8.49 -0.54
CA ARG A 595 -56.49 -9.81 -1.18
C ARG A 595 -57.49 -10.08 -2.28
N VAL A 596 -58.55 -9.29 -2.36
CA VAL A 596 -59.53 -9.39 -3.44
C VAL A 596 -59.01 -8.63 -4.65
N LYS A 597 -58.76 -9.34 -5.74
CA LYS A 597 -58.29 -8.71 -7.01
C LYS A 597 -59.26 -7.65 -7.51
N ASN A 598 -58.78 -6.55 -8.05
CA ASN A 598 -59.57 -5.40 -8.48
C ASN A 598 -60.79 -5.78 -9.35
N ARG A 599 -60.68 -6.71 -10.28
CA ARG A 599 -61.78 -7.20 -11.09
C ARG A 599 -62.88 -7.83 -10.24
N ARG A 600 -62.55 -8.61 -9.21
CA ARG A 600 -63.53 -9.26 -8.32
C ARG A 600 -64.16 -8.25 -7.35
N ARG A 601 -63.44 -7.17 -7.01
CA ARG A 601 -63.97 -6.07 -6.18
C ARG A 601 -65.17 -5.40 -6.89
N ILE A 602 -64.98 -5.11 -8.20
CA ILE A 602 -65.99 -4.51 -9.04
C ILE A 602 -67.21 -5.42 -9.12
N ASP A 603 -67.01 -6.68 -9.45
CA ASP A 603 -68.11 -7.64 -9.54
C ASP A 603 -68.87 -7.83 -8.23
N LEU A 604 -68.15 -7.74 -7.09
CA LEU A 604 -68.74 -7.78 -5.72
C LEU A 604 -69.63 -6.56 -5.44
N ILE A 605 -69.16 -5.36 -5.77
CA ILE A 605 -69.91 -4.13 -5.64
C ILE A 605 -71.18 -4.16 -6.53
N LEU A 606 -71.01 -4.61 -7.75
CA LEU A 606 -72.14 -4.75 -8.70
C LEU A 606 -73.12 -5.84 -8.28
N PHE A 607 -72.65 -6.91 -7.61
CA PHE A 607 -73.50 -7.95 -7.02
C PHE A 607 -74.33 -7.35 -5.88
N ASN A 608 -73.68 -6.58 -4.98
CA ASN A 608 -74.38 -5.88 -3.90
C ASN A 608 -75.43 -4.94 -4.44
N LYS A 609 -75.09 -4.07 -5.41
CA LYS A 609 -76.06 -3.16 -6.05
C LYS A 609 -77.29 -3.89 -6.62
N GLU A 610 -77.07 -5.01 -7.28
CA GLU A 610 -78.17 -5.81 -7.90
C GLU A 610 -79.07 -6.44 -6.80
N CYS A 611 -78.44 -6.94 -5.69
CA CYS A 611 -79.20 -7.45 -4.56
C CYS A 611 -80.12 -6.37 -3.95
N LEU A 612 -79.50 -5.20 -3.63
CA LEU A 612 -80.23 -4.08 -3.04
C LEU A 612 -81.34 -3.56 -3.96
N ALA A 613 -81.07 -3.46 -5.28
CA ALA A 613 -82.05 -3.06 -6.25
C ALA A 613 -83.25 -4.04 -6.36
N ASN A 614 -82.94 -5.35 -6.23
CA ASN A 614 -83.99 -6.39 -6.23
C ASN A 614 -84.88 -6.30 -4.96
N ILE A 615 -84.22 -6.06 -3.79
CA ILE A 615 -84.99 -5.86 -2.55
C ILE A 615 -85.91 -4.66 -2.63
N VAL A 616 -85.41 -3.49 -3.05
CA VAL A 616 -86.24 -2.28 -3.23
C VAL A 616 -87.42 -2.47 -4.16
N ARG A 617 -87.26 -3.23 -5.23
CA ARG A 617 -88.28 -3.43 -6.25
C ARG A 617 -89.35 -4.48 -5.92
N HIS A 618 -88.95 -5.51 -5.12
CA HIS A 618 -89.76 -6.71 -5.02
C HIS A 618 -90.10 -7.18 -3.62
N SER A 619 -89.33 -6.78 -2.59
CA SER A 619 -89.48 -7.37 -1.23
C SER A 619 -90.53 -6.67 -0.35
N GLN A 620 -90.78 -5.41 -0.54
CA GLN A 620 -91.54 -4.53 0.39
C GLN A 620 -90.94 -4.54 1.83
N ALA A 621 -89.63 -4.71 1.90
CA ALA A 621 -88.93 -4.70 3.21
C ALA A 621 -88.87 -3.30 3.82
N THR A 622 -88.90 -3.25 5.13
CA THR A 622 -88.68 -2.03 5.94
C THR A 622 -87.31 -1.95 6.54
N SER A 623 -86.61 -3.07 6.68
CA SER A 623 -85.26 -3.16 7.25
C SER A 623 -84.43 -4.16 6.43
N ILE A 624 -83.16 -3.79 6.23
CA ILE A 624 -82.16 -4.58 5.50
C ILE A 624 -80.86 -4.64 6.29
N SER A 625 -80.28 -5.82 6.38
CA SER A 625 -78.94 -6.01 6.97
C SER A 625 -77.97 -6.50 5.89
N THR A 626 -76.82 -5.85 5.80
CA THR A 626 -75.72 -6.26 4.92
C THR A 626 -74.47 -6.50 5.75
N ARG A 627 -74.01 -7.76 5.76
CA ARG A 627 -72.77 -8.17 6.45
C ARG A 627 -71.72 -8.63 5.47
N LEU A 628 -70.55 -8.03 5.54
CA LEU A 628 -69.36 -8.44 4.73
C LEU A 628 -68.22 -8.89 5.64
N VAL A 629 -67.92 -10.17 5.58
CA VAL A 629 -66.83 -10.78 6.40
C VAL A 629 -65.73 -11.24 5.50
N CYS A 630 -64.50 -10.76 5.71
CA CYS A 630 -63.33 -11.21 4.99
C CYS A 630 -62.30 -11.86 5.90
N THR A 631 -61.89 -13.06 5.56
CA THR A 631 -60.87 -13.82 6.24
C THR A 631 -59.67 -14.07 5.33
N LYS A 632 -58.58 -14.60 5.83
CA LYS A 632 -57.43 -15.00 5.02
C LYS A 632 -57.76 -15.99 3.89
N LYS A 633 -58.85 -16.76 4.00
CA LYS A 633 -59.23 -17.83 3.07
C LYS A 633 -60.47 -17.53 2.22
N GLN A 634 -61.39 -16.73 2.71
CA GLN A 634 -62.65 -16.46 2.02
C GLN A 634 -63.26 -15.11 2.35
N LEU A 635 -64.06 -14.58 1.47
CA LEU A 635 -64.93 -13.42 1.67
C LEU A 635 -66.37 -13.88 1.57
N THR A 636 -67.21 -13.45 2.52
CA THR A 636 -68.64 -13.77 2.54
C THR A 636 -69.43 -12.45 2.62
N LEU A 637 -70.31 -12.24 1.68
CA LEU A 637 -71.30 -11.16 1.69
C LEU A 637 -72.68 -11.75 1.94
N THR A 638 -73.30 -11.34 3.04
CA THR A 638 -74.68 -11.74 3.40
C THR A 638 -75.59 -10.50 3.36
N ILE A 639 -76.68 -10.56 2.62
CA ILE A 639 -77.68 -9.51 2.55
C ILE A 639 -79.01 -10.14 2.94
N GLN A 640 -79.67 -9.58 3.95
CA GLN A 640 -80.93 -10.08 4.48
C GLN A 640 -81.94 -8.94 4.53
N ASP A 641 -83.17 -9.21 4.10
CA ASP A 641 -84.32 -8.30 4.22
C ASP A 641 -85.42 -8.95 5.07
N ASN A 642 -86.34 -8.10 5.58
CA ASN A 642 -87.51 -8.53 6.38
C ASN A 642 -88.83 -8.49 5.58
N GLY A 643 -88.79 -8.47 4.24
CA GLY A 643 -89.94 -8.36 3.37
C GLY A 643 -90.71 -9.66 3.15
N LYS A 644 -91.58 -9.66 2.13
CA LYS A 644 -92.35 -10.84 1.70
C LYS A 644 -91.43 -11.82 0.99
N GLY A 645 -90.75 -12.73 1.64
CA GLY A 645 -89.87 -13.67 1.06
C GLY A 645 -90.57 -14.69 0.14
N THR A 646 -90.54 -14.44 -1.17
CA THR A 646 -91.23 -15.27 -2.20
C THR A 646 -90.24 -15.90 -3.20
N ILE A 647 -88.96 -15.81 -2.99
CA ILE A 647 -87.92 -16.24 -3.96
C ILE A 647 -87.33 -17.61 -3.58
N ASP A 648 -87.80 -18.68 -4.28
CA ASP A 648 -87.23 -20.06 -4.08
C ASP A 648 -85.93 -20.32 -4.87
N ARG A 649 -85.59 -19.48 -5.79
CA ARG A 649 -84.36 -19.63 -6.59
C ARG A 649 -83.60 -18.35 -6.74
N VAL A 650 -82.22 -18.47 -6.75
CA VAL A 650 -81.35 -17.33 -7.02
C VAL A 650 -81.62 -16.68 -8.37
N PRO A 651 -81.89 -15.36 -8.44
CA PRO A 651 -82.08 -14.67 -9.68
C PRO A 651 -80.94 -14.93 -10.68
N PRO A 652 -81.28 -15.14 -12.03
CA PRO A 652 -80.22 -15.45 -13.02
C PRO A 652 -79.15 -14.39 -13.14
N SER A 653 -79.44 -13.11 -12.90
CA SER A 653 -78.49 -11.99 -12.89
C SER A 653 -77.46 -12.15 -11.79
N LEU A 654 -77.87 -12.49 -10.59
CA LEU A 654 -77.02 -12.72 -9.45
C LEU A 654 -76.16 -14.00 -9.60
N GLN A 655 -76.75 -15.07 -10.15
CA GLN A 655 -76.05 -16.30 -10.42
C GLN A 655 -74.93 -16.10 -11.48
N ARG A 656 -75.20 -15.30 -12.53
CA ARG A 656 -74.20 -14.94 -13.56
C ARG A 656 -73.07 -14.17 -12.97
N ARG A 657 -73.30 -13.18 -12.11
CA ARG A 657 -72.25 -12.39 -11.41
C ARG A 657 -71.44 -13.26 -10.48
N ALA A 658 -72.07 -14.13 -9.71
CA ALA A 658 -71.36 -15.08 -8.84
C ALA A 658 -70.42 -15.98 -9.63
N LYS A 659 -70.85 -16.47 -10.83
CA LYS A 659 -70.01 -17.26 -11.74
C LYS A 659 -68.79 -16.47 -12.26
N LEU A 660 -68.95 -15.20 -12.60
CA LEU A 660 -67.84 -14.33 -13.04
C LEU A 660 -66.76 -14.18 -11.98
N MET A 661 -67.15 -14.10 -10.72
CA MET A 661 -66.28 -14.05 -9.57
C MET A 661 -65.72 -15.43 -9.17
N ARG A 662 -66.24 -16.51 -9.71
CA ARG A 662 -66.02 -17.89 -9.23
C ARG A 662 -66.42 -18.02 -7.74
N ALA A 663 -67.54 -17.40 -7.38
CA ALA A 663 -68.13 -17.43 -6.06
C ALA A 663 -69.38 -18.34 -6.07
N THR A 664 -69.75 -18.84 -4.92
CA THR A 664 -71.03 -19.54 -4.70
C THR A 664 -72.07 -18.59 -4.13
N VAL A 665 -73.30 -18.68 -4.59
CA VAL A 665 -74.40 -17.89 -4.04
C VAL A 665 -75.52 -18.87 -3.57
N GLN A 666 -76.03 -18.59 -2.40
CA GLN A 666 -77.12 -19.32 -1.77
C GLN A 666 -78.24 -18.37 -1.35
N ILE A 667 -79.49 -18.81 -1.41
CA ILE A 667 -80.62 -18.07 -0.92
C ILE A 667 -81.30 -18.94 0.17
N ASN A 668 -81.62 -18.29 1.29
CA ASN A 668 -82.29 -18.92 2.41
C ASN A 668 -83.42 -18.02 2.88
N GLN A 669 -84.46 -18.63 3.47
CA GLN A 669 -85.52 -17.88 4.16
C GLN A 669 -85.24 -17.91 5.69
N PRO A 670 -85.03 -16.78 6.31
CA PRO A 670 -84.89 -16.71 7.76
C PRO A 670 -86.18 -17.12 8.45
N ALA A 671 -86.10 -17.65 9.68
CA ALA A 671 -87.24 -18.08 10.44
C ALA A 671 -88.27 -16.95 10.83
N THR A 672 -87.88 -15.69 10.66
CA THR A 672 -88.65 -14.48 11.05
C THR A 672 -89.34 -13.74 9.91
N SER A 673 -89.33 -14.19 8.67
CA SER A 673 -89.76 -13.60 7.42
C SER A 673 -88.64 -12.91 6.65
N GLY A 674 -88.75 -12.76 5.30
CA GLY A 674 -87.78 -12.12 4.42
C GLY A 674 -86.91 -13.09 3.65
N THR A 675 -85.87 -12.54 2.98
CA THR A 675 -84.94 -13.31 2.15
C THR A 675 -83.52 -13.02 2.62
N MET A 676 -82.69 -14.08 2.67
CA MET A 676 -81.27 -13.97 2.95
C MET A 676 -80.46 -14.53 1.77
N ILE A 677 -79.65 -13.67 1.18
CA ILE A 677 -78.71 -14.03 0.10
C ILE A 677 -77.32 -14.03 0.61
N THR A 678 -76.61 -15.16 0.49
CA THR A 678 -75.20 -15.30 0.90
C THR A 678 -74.31 -15.61 -0.29
N LEU A 679 -73.34 -14.75 -0.58
CA LEU A 679 -72.26 -14.92 -1.56
C LEU A 679 -70.97 -15.31 -0.86
N THR A 680 -70.36 -16.42 -1.25
CA THR A 680 -69.06 -16.87 -0.71
C THR A 680 -68.02 -16.94 -1.82
N LEU A 681 -66.93 -16.17 -1.63
CA LEU A 681 -65.82 -16.07 -2.54
C LEU A 681 -64.54 -16.68 -1.87
N LYS A 682 -63.98 -17.73 -2.44
CA LYS A 682 -62.72 -18.32 -1.96
C LYS A 682 -61.54 -17.44 -2.42
N LEU A 683 -60.68 -17.04 -1.46
CA LEU A 683 -59.43 -16.33 -1.69
C LEU A 683 -58.30 -17.34 -1.79
N ARG A 684 -57.51 -17.31 -2.89
CA ARG A 684 -56.34 -18.16 -3.03
C ARG A 684 -55.21 -17.60 -2.15
N LYS A 685 -54.40 -18.49 -1.54
CA LYS A 685 -53.10 -18.10 -0.92
C LYS A 685 -52.29 -17.33 -1.96
N PHE A 686 -51.76 -16.20 -1.57
CA PHE A 686 -50.71 -15.52 -2.32
C PHE A 686 -49.51 -16.49 -2.39
N GLY A 687 -49.31 -17.13 -3.52
CA GLY A 687 -48.15 -17.95 -3.75
C GLY A 687 -46.93 -17.01 -3.80
N SER A 688 -45.94 -17.26 -2.95
CA SER A 688 -44.59 -16.72 -3.06
C SER A 688 -44.05 -17.07 -4.46
N PHE A 689 -43.91 -16.09 -5.33
CA PHE A 689 -42.90 -16.09 -6.35
C PHE A 689 -41.73 -15.26 -5.81
N LEU A 690 -40.73 -15.96 -5.31
CA LEU A 690 -39.35 -15.51 -5.26
C LEU A 690 -38.72 -15.82 -6.61
#